data_66617165b7a7228a18c00de1aa62088a
#
_entry.id   66617165b7a7228a18c00de1aa62088a
#
_cell.length_a   1.000
_cell.length_b   1.000
_cell.length_c   1.000
_cell.angle_alpha   90.00
_cell.angle_beta   90.00
_cell.angle_gamma   90.00
#
_symmetry.space_group_name_H-M   'P 1'
#
loop_
_entity.id
_entity.type
_entity.pdbx_description
1 polymer ?
#
loop_
_entity_poly.entity_id
_entity_poly.type
_entity_poly.pdbx_seq_one_letter_code
_entity_poly.pdbx_strand_id
1 'polypeptide(L)'
;MTRRFPLFAVLLSIVLPVFSEDVRLAPPKDLNGYFPFTPPTSVDAWNARKEEVRRRILVSQGLWPMPTKTPLHAVIHGKIEREGYTIEKVYFESAPGLLVTGNLYRPSNPKGKVPAVLFAHGHWKDARLALNEPAKVRAEIAIGAERFEKGGQSIFQSLCVQLARMGCVVWQWDMLSDSDALQLSDEVVHRFAKQRPEMNATENWGLYSPQAESHLQSIMGLQTLNAVRGLDFVLTLPEVDPDRLAITGASGGGTQTMLLAAIDDRIDLSFPCVMVSTAMQGGCTCENSCLLRINTGNIEFAGLFAPKPQGMNTANDWTKELSSKGFPELRALYELHGKKDNLFLLRGEHFQHNYNAVTRSAFYTFLNQHFKLGQEAPVIEQDYEPLTREQLTVWNDEHPAPKQRDAEVERALLKWLAEDSTKQLKEATATAEGVEQILRPALETVIGRTYAEAGAVDWELTDKQDHQSHLAMTGTLLNRTHREEVQVVWHYPKDWKGRVAIWLDDQGSAAARGDEVKRLVDTGVAVVVPDLIFQGGEPVKQTRVVENPREFAGYTYGYNHALFAQRVHDVLTLVTFLRNTRVGSHPSPESVVLSGSRQTGVIALAARALAGSAIDRAAVDTGDFAFGKVLDYRDPMFLPGGSKYLDVEGFATLNADLPLWRKGTSGGDWVKWVTE
;
A
#
# COMPACT_ATOMS: atom_id res chain seq x y z
N MET A 1 -58.20 41.34 -38.41
CA MET A 1 -57.20 40.20 -38.53
C MET A 1 -55.84 40.71 -38.11
N THR A 2 -55.50 40.52 -36.87
CA THR A 2 -54.22 40.96 -36.25
C THR A 2 -53.38 39.71 -35.99
N ARG A 3 -52.32 39.52 -36.78
CA ARG A 3 -51.32 38.43 -36.57
C ARG A 3 -50.38 38.79 -35.45
N ARG A 4 -50.37 37.97 -34.40
CA ARG A 4 -49.38 37.97 -33.31
C ARG A 4 -48.21 37.07 -33.73
N PHE A 5 -46.97 37.62 -33.77
CA PHE A 5 -45.73 36.85 -33.83
C PHE A 5 -45.31 36.47 -32.43
N PRO A 6 -44.89 35.21 -32.16
CA PRO A 6 -44.29 34.85 -30.90
C PRO A 6 -42.81 35.25 -30.89
N LEU A 7 -42.42 35.99 -29.82
CA LEU A 7 -41.01 36.26 -29.48
C LEU A 7 -40.42 34.97 -28.91
N PHE A 8 -39.48 34.33 -29.59
CA PHE A 8 -38.64 33.30 -29.01
C PHE A 8 -37.49 33.98 -28.25
N ALA A 9 -37.53 33.94 -26.93
CA ALA A 9 -36.40 34.27 -26.06
C ALA A 9 -35.40 33.11 -26.05
N VAL A 10 -34.26 33.26 -26.71
CA VAL A 10 -33.13 32.36 -26.59
C VAL A 10 -32.45 32.64 -25.25
N LEU A 11 -32.68 31.79 -24.26
CA LEU A 11 -31.91 31.78 -23.04
C LEU A 11 -30.51 31.24 -23.36
N LEU A 12 -29.54 32.13 -23.49
CA LEU A 12 -28.12 31.77 -23.48
C LEU A 12 -27.77 31.36 -22.07
N SER A 13 -27.73 30.05 -21.79
CA SER A 13 -27.17 29.50 -20.57
C SER A 13 -25.67 29.72 -20.62
N ILE A 14 -25.18 30.76 -19.93
CA ILE A 14 -23.75 30.91 -19.64
C ILE A 14 -23.46 29.83 -18.59
N VAL A 15 -22.90 28.71 -19.07
CA VAL A 15 -22.26 27.72 -18.18
C VAL A 15 -20.97 28.38 -17.70
N LEU A 16 -21.04 29.06 -16.58
CA LEU A 16 -19.84 29.43 -15.84
C LEU A 16 -19.13 28.12 -15.48
N PRO A 17 -17.84 27.95 -15.77
CA PRO A 17 -17.10 26.81 -15.28
C PRO A 17 -17.17 26.87 -13.74
N VAL A 18 -17.81 25.89 -13.13
CA VAL A 18 -17.72 25.65 -11.70
C VAL A 18 -16.27 25.24 -11.46
N PHE A 19 -15.44 26.18 -11.02
CA PHE A 19 -14.10 25.86 -10.52
C PHE A 19 -14.29 24.89 -9.36
N SER A 20 -13.81 23.68 -9.53
CA SER A 20 -13.84 22.68 -8.46
C SER A 20 -12.77 23.08 -7.45
N GLU A 21 -13.17 23.32 -6.24
CA GLU A 21 -12.28 23.48 -5.08
C GLU A 21 -11.17 22.42 -5.09
N ASP A 22 -9.96 22.79 -4.68
CA ASP A 22 -8.82 21.88 -4.59
C ASP A 22 -9.21 20.64 -3.78
N VAL A 23 -9.17 19.47 -4.42
CA VAL A 23 -9.63 18.21 -3.80
C VAL A 23 -8.87 17.84 -2.54
N ARG A 24 -7.65 18.36 -2.37
CA ARG A 24 -6.81 18.12 -1.20
C ARG A 24 -7.32 18.86 0.05
N LEU A 25 -8.22 19.85 -0.13
CA LEU A 25 -8.87 20.56 0.97
C LEU A 25 -10.07 19.78 1.55
N ALA A 26 -10.59 18.78 0.83
CA ALA A 26 -11.62 17.88 1.33
C ALA A 26 -11.13 17.07 2.55
N PRO A 27 -12.03 16.53 3.40
CA PRO A 27 -11.64 15.62 4.48
C PRO A 27 -10.80 14.45 3.97
N PRO A 28 -9.78 13.99 4.73
CA PRO A 28 -8.99 12.83 4.34
C PRO A 28 -9.86 11.59 4.12
N LYS A 29 -9.56 10.83 3.08
CA LYS A 29 -10.19 9.54 2.80
C LYS A 29 -9.79 8.53 3.88
N ASP A 30 -10.74 7.74 4.36
CA ASP A 30 -10.52 6.69 5.34
C ASP A 30 -10.72 5.28 4.73
N LEU A 31 -10.66 4.25 5.56
CA LEU A 31 -10.84 2.84 5.17
C LEU A 31 -12.26 2.51 4.70
N ASN A 32 -13.22 3.39 4.95
CA ASN A 32 -14.61 3.23 4.53
C ASN A 32 -14.89 4.06 3.27
N GLY A 33 -16.06 3.86 2.70
CA GLY A 33 -16.51 4.63 1.53
C GLY A 33 -16.58 3.79 0.28
N TYR A 34 -16.21 4.36 -0.86
CA TYR A 34 -16.29 3.69 -2.16
C TYR A 34 -14.92 3.67 -2.84
N PHE A 35 -14.43 2.45 -3.09
CA PHE A 35 -13.16 2.16 -3.74
C PHE A 35 -13.41 1.46 -5.08
N PRO A 36 -13.77 2.21 -6.14
CA PRO A 36 -14.06 1.62 -7.44
C PRO A 36 -12.80 1.06 -8.09
N PHE A 37 -12.99 0.02 -8.89
CA PHE A 37 -12.01 -0.46 -9.83
C PHE A 37 -12.55 -0.25 -11.25
N THR A 38 -11.74 0.33 -12.12
CA THR A 38 -12.07 0.48 -13.55
C THR A 38 -11.10 -0.39 -14.34
N PRO A 39 -11.55 -1.51 -14.91
CA PRO A 39 -10.68 -2.39 -15.67
C PRO A 39 -10.14 -1.66 -16.91
N PRO A 40 -8.85 -1.82 -17.23
CA PRO A 40 -8.27 -1.29 -18.45
C PRO A 40 -8.90 -1.88 -19.71
N THR A 41 -8.74 -1.19 -20.84
CA THR A 41 -9.34 -1.58 -22.13
C THR A 41 -8.45 -2.53 -22.94
N SER A 42 -7.22 -2.79 -22.49
CA SER A 42 -6.28 -3.72 -23.15
C SER A 42 -5.45 -4.50 -22.14
N VAL A 43 -4.97 -5.68 -22.53
CA VAL A 43 -4.08 -6.51 -21.71
C VAL A 43 -2.77 -5.79 -21.41
N ASP A 44 -2.20 -5.03 -22.35
CA ASP A 44 -0.94 -4.31 -22.15
C ASP A 44 -1.12 -3.19 -21.11
N ALA A 45 -2.22 -2.43 -21.18
CA ALA A 45 -2.54 -1.42 -20.17
C ALA A 45 -2.75 -2.06 -18.79
N TRP A 46 -3.38 -3.24 -18.74
CA TRP A 46 -3.50 -3.99 -17.48
C TRP A 46 -2.15 -4.45 -16.95
N ASN A 47 -1.28 -4.99 -17.79
CA ASN A 47 0.04 -5.46 -17.36
C ASN A 47 0.87 -4.32 -16.75
N ALA A 48 0.86 -3.14 -17.36
CA ALA A 48 1.53 -1.96 -16.82
C ALA A 48 0.94 -1.55 -15.45
N ARG A 49 -0.40 -1.50 -15.33
CA ARG A 49 -1.09 -1.16 -14.08
C ARG A 49 -0.86 -2.24 -13.00
N LYS A 50 -0.87 -3.51 -13.37
CA LYS A 50 -0.58 -4.65 -12.48
C LYS A 50 0.79 -4.49 -11.83
N GLU A 51 1.83 -4.20 -12.60
CA GLU A 51 3.19 -4.00 -12.06
C GLU A 51 3.29 -2.78 -11.14
N GLU A 52 2.60 -1.68 -11.45
CA GLU A 52 2.51 -0.51 -10.60
C GLU A 52 1.86 -0.84 -9.24
N VAL A 53 0.68 -1.48 -9.24
CA VAL A 53 -0.05 -1.81 -8.01
C VAL A 53 0.69 -2.89 -7.21
N ARG A 54 1.28 -3.90 -7.87
CA ARG A 54 2.12 -4.93 -7.23
C ARG A 54 3.31 -4.28 -6.50
N ARG A 55 4.03 -3.37 -7.16
CA ARG A 55 5.12 -2.62 -6.56
C ARG A 55 4.64 -1.81 -5.37
N ARG A 56 3.49 -1.14 -5.47
CA ARG A 56 2.87 -0.41 -4.35
C ARG A 56 2.61 -1.32 -3.15
N ILE A 57 2.07 -2.52 -3.36
CA ILE A 57 1.89 -3.51 -2.29
C ILE A 57 3.23 -3.84 -1.67
N LEU A 58 4.24 -4.21 -2.45
CA LEU A 58 5.56 -4.57 -1.93
C LEU A 58 6.24 -3.43 -1.18
N VAL A 59 6.19 -2.20 -1.71
CA VAL A 59 6.73 -1.00 -1.05
C VAL A 59 6.00 -0.75 0.26
N SER A 60 4.66 -0.71 0.25
CA SER A 60 3.84 -0.41 1.42
C SER A 60 3.98 -1.43 2.56
N GLN A 61 4.28 -2.68 2.21
CA GLN A 61 4.53 -3.77 3.17
C GLN A 61 5.99 -3.82 3.66
N GLY A 62 6.85 -2.92 3.19
CA GLY A 62 8.28 -2.95 3.50
C GLY A 62 9.05 -4.09 2.82
N LEU A 63 8.46 -4.73 1.81
CA LEU A 63 8.99 -5.90 1.08
C LEU A 63 9.69 -5.53 -0.24
N TRP A 64 10.01 -4.26 -0.45
CA TRP A 64 10.80 -3.77 -1.59
C TRP A 64 12.04 -3.01 -1.12
N PRO A 65 13.26 -3.53 -1.34
CA PRO A 65 13.53 -4.92 -1.75
C PRO A 65 13.00 -5.94 -0.72
N MET A 66 12.78 -7.18 -1.19
CA MET A 66 12.34 -8.27 -0.31
C MET A 66 13.41 -8.52 0.75
N PRO A 67 13.06 -8.63 2.06
CA PRO A 67 14.02 -8.96 3.09
C PRO A 67 14.81 -10.24 2.77
N THR A 68 16.08 -10.27 3.16
CA THR A 68 16.95 -11.42 2.96
C THR A 68 16.34 -12.68 3.55
N LYS A 69 16.11 -13.70 2.72
CA LYS A 69 15.56 -14.98 3.17
C LYS A 69 16.58 -15.74 4.02
N THR A 70 16.36 -15.74 5.33
CA THR A 70 17.15 -16.54 6.27
C THR A 70 16.69 -18.02 6.26
N PRO A 71 17.52 -18.99 6.72
CA PRO A 71 17.08 -20.37 6.89
C PRO A 71 15.82 -20.45 7.74
N LEU A 72 14.88 -21.32 7.35
CA LEU A 72 13.60 -21.47 8.07
C LEU A 72 13.72 -22.14 9.43
N HIS A 73 14.75 -22.97 9.64
CA HIS A 73 14.89 -23.80 10.85
C HIS A 73 13.59 -24.52 11.23
N ALA A 74 12.87 -25.05 10.20
CA ALA A 74 11.55 -25.64 10.38
C ALA A 74 11.61 -26.92 11.22
N VAL A 75 10.74 -27.00 12.21
CA VAL A 75 10.53 -28.16 13.06
C VAL A 75 9.12 -28.69 12.86
N ILE A 76 9.02 -29.97 12.49
CA ILE A 76 7.78 -30.72 12.33
C ILE A 76 7.77 -31.82 13.38
N HIS A 77 6.74 -31.87 14.24
CA HIS A 77 6.69 -32.82 15.34
C HIS A 77 5.26 -33.22 15.75
N GLY A 78 5.10 -34.13 16.67
CA GLY A 78 3.83 -34.46 17.30
C GLY A 78 2.78 -34.99 16.34
N LYS A 79 3.17 -35.93 15.42
CA LYS A 79 2.28 -36.52 14.41
C LYS A 79 1.09 -37.23 15.05
N ILE A 80 -0.10 -36.91 14.59
CA ILE A 80 -1.37 -37.54 14.96
C ILE A 80 -1.97 -38.17 13.71
N GLU A 81 -2.24 -39.49 13.76
CA GLU A 81 -2.87 -40.22 12.66
C GLU A 81 -4.37 -40.26 12.81
N ARG A 82 -5.09 -40.07 11.70
CA ARG A 82 -6.54 -40.10 11.59
C ARG A 82 -6.93 -40.86 10.31
N GLU A 83 -8.19 -41.20 10.18
CA GLU A 83 -8.69 -41.88 8.99
C GLU A 83 -8.57 -40.99 7.76
N GLY A 84 -7.67 -41.37 6.83
CA GLY A 84 -7.42 -40.69 5.57
C GLY A 84 -6.44 -39.51 5.62
N TYR A 85 -6.00 -39.10 6.82
CA TYR A 85 -5.06 -37.98 6.96
C TYR A 85 -4.19 -38.04 8.22
N THR A 86 -3.16 -37.22 8.26
CA THR A 86 -2.33 -36.98 9.46
C THR A 86 -2.26 -35.50 9.75
N ILE A 87 -2.00 -35.15 11.03
CA ILE A 87 -1.80 -33.77 11.47
C ILE A 87 -0.46 -33.70 12.22
N GLU A 88 0.32 -32.68 11.94
CA GLU A 88 1.60 -32.42 12.58
C GLU A 88 1.66 -30.97 13.08
N LYS A 89 2.41 -30.74 14.14
CA LYS A 89 2.68 -29.42 14.72
C LYS A 89 3.93 -28.86 14.06
N VAL A 90 3.89 -27.58 13.71
CA VAL A 90 5.00 -26.96 12.99
C VAL A 90 5.30 -25.58 13.55
N TYR A 91 6.60 -25.27 13.65
CA TYR A 91 7.07 -23.90 13.76
C TYR A 91 8.35 -23.70 12.94
N PHE A 92 8.55 -22.47 12.46
CA PHE A 92 9.77 -22.07 11.73
C PHE A 92 10.02 -20.57 11.87
N GLU A 93 11.24 -20.12 11.57
CA GLU A 93 11.59 -18.70 11.52
C GLU A 93 11.26 -18.08 10.16
N SER A 94 10.41 -17.04 10.16
CA SER A 94 10.15 -16.23 8.95
C SER A 94 11.19 -15.11 8.76
N ALA A 95 11.67 -14.57 9.88
CA ALA A 95 12.77 -13.62 9.99
C ALA A 95 13.51 -13.91 11.31
N PRO A 96 14.74 -13.44 11.51
CA PRO A 96 15.49 -13.72 12.75
C PRO A 96 14.70 -13.41 14.01
N GLY A 97 14.44 -14.45 14.80
CA GLY A 97 13.68 -14.36 16.05
C GLY A 97 12.16 -14.28 15.91
N LEU A 98 11.59 -14.21 14.71
CA LEU A 98 10.14 -14.24 14.49
C LEU A 98 9.69 -15.64 14.06
N LEU A 99 8.90 -16.30 14.90
CA LEU A 99 8.39 -17.64 14.64
C LEU A 99 6.98 -17.62 14.06
N VAL A 100 6.78 -18.47 13.07
CA VAL A 100 5.46 -18.84 12.54
C VAL A 100 5.10 -20.20 13.06
N THR A 101 3.92 -20.35 13.64
CA THR A 101 3.38 -21.60 14.20
C THR A 101 2.15 -22.04 13.42
N GLY A 102 1.81 -23.33 13.52
CA GLY A 102 0.62 -23.86 12.88
C GLY A 102 0.51 -25.37 12.87
N ASN A 103 -0.49 -25.88 12.14
CA ASN A 103 -0.68 -27.30 11.92
C ASN A 103 -0.58 -27.64 10.42
N LEU A 104 0.11 -28.73 10.15
CA LEU A 104 0.30 -29.31 8.82
C LEU A 104 -0.57 -30.55 8.70
N TYR A 105 -1.54 -30.52 7.78
CA TYR A 105 -2.40 -31.66 7.47
C TYR A 105 -1.89 -32.32 6.19
N ARG A 106 -1.80 -33.66 6.20
CA ARG A 106 -1.33 -34.43 5.04
C ARG A 106 -2.27 -35.58 4.72
N PRO A 107 -2.48 -35.94 3.44
CA PRO A 107 -3.15 -37.18 3.09
C PRO A 107 -2.33 -38.38 3.55
N SER A 108 -2.99 -39.43 4.09
CA SER A 108 -2.28 -40.62 4.65
C SER A 108 -1.49 -41.40 3.62
N ASN A 109 -1.95 -41.48 2.37
CA ASN A 109 -1.35 -42.28 1.30
C ASN A 109 -1.29 -41.51 -0.02
N PRO A 110 -0.45 -40.49 -0.13
CA PRO A 110 -0.36 -39.68 -1.34
C PRO A 110 0.20 -40.52 -2.49
N LYS A 111 -0.43 -40.44 -3.68
CA LYS A 111 0.04 -41.05 -4.91
C LYS A 111 0.87 -40.04 -5.70
N GLY A 112 2.19 -40.06 -5.54
CA GLY A 112 3.07 -39.08 -6.17
C GLY A 112 2.99 -37.69 -5.48
N LYS A 113 3.29 -36.62 -6.24
CA LYS A 113 3.18 -35.24 -5.77
C LYS A 113 1.73 -34.81 -5.73
N VAL A 114 1.36 -34.11 -4.67
CA VAL A 114 0.01 -33.66 -4.38
C VAL A 114 -0.08 -32.14 -4.27
N PRO A 115 -1.24 -31.54 -4.56
CA PRO A 115 -1.45 -30.11 -4.38
C PRO A 115 -1.23 -29.68 -2.93
N ALA A 116 -0.89 -28.40 -2.75
CA ALA A 116 -0.87 -27.80 -1.42
C ALA A 116 -1.82 -26.60 -1.33
N VAL A 117 -2.41 -26.43 -0.14
CA VAL A 117 -3.30 -25.33 0.21
C VAL A 117 -2.73 -24.59 1.42
N LEU A 118 -2.48 -23.31 1.26
CA LEU A 118 -2.14 -22.40 2.33
C LEU A 118 -3.45 -21.85 2.90
N PHE A 119 -3.61 -21.91 4.23
CA PHE A 119 -4.83 -21.43 4.87
C PHE A 119 -4.53 -20.40 5.94
N ALA A 120 -4.89 -19.15 5.67
CA ALA A 120 -4.84 -18.02 6.61
C ALA A 120 -6.21 -17.87 7.30
N HIS A 121 -6.27 -18.07 8.61
CA HIS A 121 -7.50 -17.78 9.33
C HIS A 121 -7.70 -16.26 9.50
N GLY A 122 -8.89 -15.82 9.86
CA GLY A 122 -9.20 -14.42 10.15
C GLY A 122 -9.18 -14.12 11.66
N HIS A 123 -9.82 -12.98 12.05
CA HIS A 123 -9.90 -12.53 13.44
C HIS A 123 -10.91 -13.36 14.25
N TRP A 124 -10.61 -14.63 14.46
CA TRP A 124 -11.34 -15.51 15.37
C TRP A 124 -10.42 -15.85 16.55
N LYS A 125 -10.88 -15.55 17.75
CA LYS A 125 -10.10 -15.82 18.95
C LYS A 125 -9.74 -17.31 19.02
N ASP A 126 -8.45 -17.59 19.21
CA ASP A 126 -7.89 -18.94 19.25
C ASP A 126 -8.16 -19.78 17.99
N ALA A 127 -8.54 -19.16 16.90
CA ALA A 127 -8.97 -19.69 15.60
C ALA A 127 -8.74 -21.20 15.39
N ARG A 128 -7.50 -21.61 15.15
CA ARG A 128 -7.10 -22.99 14.88
C ARG A 128 -7.39 -23.94 16.06
N LEU A 129 -7.33 -23.43 17.29
CA LEU A 129 -7.48 -24.16 18.54
C LEU A 129 -8.90 -24.08 19.12
N ALA A 130 -9.77 -23.24 18.53
CA ALA A 130 -11.10 -22.99 19.07
C ALA A 130 -12.07 -24.12 18.71
N LEU A 131 -12.92 -24.49 19.69
CA LEU A 131 -14.09 -25.34 19.51
C LEU A 131 -15.34 -24.56 19.90
N ASN A 132 -16.31 -24.53 19.01
CA ASN A 132 -17.62 -23.95 19.27
C ASN A 132 -18.45 -24.86 20.18
N GLU A 133 -19.20 -24.25 21.08
CA GLU A 133 -20.14 -24.96 21.92
C GLU A 133 -21.22 -25.69 21.09
N PRO A 134 -21.64 -26.91 21.47
CA PRO A 134 -22.64 -27.69 20.72
C PRO A 134 -23.96 -26.95 20.44
N ALA A 135 -24.40 -26.08 21.34
CA ALA A 135 -25.61 -25.27 21.14
C ALA A 135 -25.45 -24.29 19.99
N LYS A 136 -24.27 -23.65 19.85
CA LYS A 136 -23.96 -22.76 18.72
C LYS A 136 -23.92 -23.54 17.42
N VAL A 137 -23.27 -24.70 17.40
CA VAL A 137 -23.21 -25.56 16.20
C VAL A 137 -24.61 -25.97 15.71
N ARG A 138 -25.50 -26.39 16.65
CA ARG A 138 -26.88 -26.72 16.29
C ARG A 138 -27.65 -25.51 15.71
N ALA A 139 -27.40 -24.31 16.22
CA ALA A 139 -27.98 -23.10 15.66
C ALA A 139 -27.49 -22.83 14.23
N GLU A 140 -26.21 -23.03 13.96
CA GLU A 140 -25.64 -22.91 12.61
C GLU A 140 -26.16 -23.99 11.65
N ILE A 141 -26.38 -25.22 12.13
CA ILE A 141 -26.99 -26.28 11.36
C ILE A 141 -28.48 -25.94 11.03
N ALA A 142 -29.20 -25.39 11.98
CA ALA A 142 -30.60 -25.02 11.78
C ALA A 142 -30.81 -23.95 10.70
N ILE A 143 -29.84 -23.05 10.49
CA ILE A 143 -29.87 -22.04 9.42
C ILE A 143 -29.16 -22.50 8.14
N GLY A 144 -28.66 -23.73 8.09
CA GLY A 144 -27.95 -24.30 6.94
C GLY A 144 -26.50 -23.84 6.77
N ALA A 145 -25.93 -23.17 7.76
CA ALA A 145 -24.55 -22.72 7.73
C ALA A 145 -23.55 -23.84 8.05
N GLU A 146 -23.93 -24.83 8.88
CA GLU A 146 -23.13 -26.01 9.18
C GLU A 146 -23.90 -27.31 8.90
N ARG A 147 -23.22 -28.44 8.88
CA ARG A 147 -23.79 -29.74 8.53
C ARG A 147 -23.77 -30.78 9.64
N PHE A 148 -22.71 -30.81 10.44
CA PHE A 148 -22.40 -31.85 11.41
C PHE A 148 -22.21 -31.27 12.80
N GLU A 149 -22.73 -31.95 13.82
CA GLU A 149 -22.58 -31.50 15.20
C GLU A 149 -21.12 -31.61 15.69
N LYS A 150 -20.41 -32.63 15.24
CA LYS A 150 -19.00 -32.81 15.62
C LYS A 150 -18.08 -31.90 14.79
N GLY A 151 -18.02 -32.09 13.49
CA GLY A 151 -17.18 -31.32 12.60
C GLY A 151 -17.45 -29.81 12.66
N GLY A 152 -18.71 -29.39 12.83
CA GLY A 152 -19.09 -27.98 12.97
C GLY A 152 -18.56 -27.29 14.24
N GLN A 153 -18.00 -28.04 15.20
CA GLN A 153 -17.33 -27.41 16.36
C GLN A 153 -16.07 -26.64 15.97
N SER A 154 -15.39 -27.02 14.89
CA SER A 154 -14.24 -26.27 14.39
C SER A 154 -14.32 -26.08 12.86
N ILE A 155 -14.75 -24.90 12.43
CA ILE A 155 -14.85 -24.54 11.02
C ILE A 155 -13.48 -24.60 10.31
N PHE A 156 -12.40 -24.35 11.03
CA PHE A 156 -11.03 -24.31 10.49
C PHE A 156 -10.45 -25.73 10.36
N GLN A 157 -10.63 -26.57 11.38
CA GLN A 157 -10.24 -27.98 11.26
C GLN A 157 -11.08 -28.68 10.17
N SER A 158 -12.39 -28.41 10.07
CA SER A 158 -13.24 -28.94 9.00
C SER A 158 -12.65 -28.71 7.60
N LEU A 159 -12.23 -27.48 7.33
CA LEU A 159 -11.62 -27.12 6.06
C LEU A 159 -10.35 -27.92 5.80
N CYS A 160 -9.43 -27.96 6.79
CA CYS A 160 -8.15 -28.63 6.63
C CYS A 160 -8.30 -30.16 6.51
N VAL A 161 -9.18 -30.77 7.30
CA VAL A 161 -9.45 -32.21 7.26
C VAL A 161 -10.03 -32.63 5.92
N GLN A 162 -11.04 -31.89 5.43
CA GLN A 162 -11.64 -32.22 4.13
C GLN A 162 -10.64 -32.07 2.98
N LEU A 163 -9.83 -31.05 2.95
CA LEU A 163 -8.79 -30.87 1.95
C LEU A 163 -7.75 -31.98 1.98
N ALA A 164 -7.31 -32.41 3.19
CA ALA A 164 -6.37 -33.52 3.33
C ALA A 164 -7.00 -34.84 2.83
N ARG A 165 -8.28 -35.10 3.11
CA ARG A 165 -9.03 -36.26 2.56
C ARG A 165 -9.19 -36.18 1.03
N MET A 166 -9.21 -34.98 0.46
CA MET A 166 -9.20 -34.77 -0.99
C MET A 166 -7.82 -34.98 -1.61
N GLY A 167 -6.80 -35.27 -0.80
CA GLY A 167 -5.44 -35.53 -1.26
C GLY A 167 -4.53 -34.29 -1.30
N CYS A 168 -4.86 -33.22 -0.60
CA CYS A 168 -4.02 -32.02 -0.51
C CYS A 168 -3.19 -32.00 0.77
N VAL A 169 -1.97 -31.47 0.70
CA VAL A 169 -1.25 -30.95 1.87
C VAL A 169 -1.87 -29.62 2.26
N VAL A 170 -2.12 -29.39 3.54
CA VAL A 170 -2.67 -28.10 4.02
C VAL A 170 -1.76 -27.54 5.09
N TRP A 171 -1.28 -26.31 4.87
CA TRP A 171 -0.57 -25.53 5.86
C TRP A 171 -1.49 -24.46 6.43
N GLN A 172 -1.93 -24.65 7.67
CA GLN A 172 -2.69 -23.67 8.44
C GLN A 172 -1.77 -23.04 9.47
N TRP A 173 -1.43 -21.76 9.27
CA TRP A 173 -0.60 -21.02 10.22
C TRP A 173 -1.41 -20.06 11.09
N ASP A 174 -0.82 -19.69 12.20
CA ASP A 174 -1.38 -18.71 13.13
C ASP A 174 -1.11 -17.28 12.64
N MET A 175 -2.12 -16.41 12.72
CA MET A 175 -1.88 -14.98 12.66
C MET A 175 -1.04 -14.53 13.85
N LEU A 176 -0.29 -13.44 13.70
CA LEU A 176 0.41 -12.83 14.81
C LEU A 176 -0.55 -12.55 15.96
N SER A 177 -0.16 -12.87 17.17
CA SER A 177 -0.91 -12.79 18.45
C SER A 177 -2.05 -13.79 18.63
N ASP A 178 -2.25 -14.73 17.71
CA ASP A 178 -3.31 -15.73 17.85
C ASP A 178 -2.73 -17.14 18.10
N SER A 179 -3.52 -18.00 18.72
CA SER A 179 -3.24 -19.41 18.98
C SER A 179 -1.88 -19.63 19.67
N ASP A 180 -0.84 -20.05 18.94
CA ASP A 180 0.52 -20.28 19.44
C ASP A 180 1.54 -19.20 19.06
N ALA A 181 1.15 -18.23 18.20
CA ALA A 181 2.01 -17.15 17.70
C ALA A 181 2.01 -15.93 18.66
N LEU A 182 2.37 -16.14 19.93
CA LEU A 182 2.21 -15.20 21.04
C LEU A 182 3.45 -14.33 21.32
N GLN A 183 4.39 -14.19 20.39
CA GLN A 183 5.58 -13.34 20.57
C GLN A 183 5.23 -11.85 20.60
N LEU A 184 4.18 -11.43 19.90
CA LEU A 184 3.57 -10.12 19.98
C LEU A 184 2.18 -10.25 20.58
N SER A 185 1.81 -9.34 21.47
CA SER A 185 0.49 -9.38 22.13
C SER A 185 -0.63 -8.92 21.23
N ASP A 186 -1.86 -9.33 21.55
CA ASP A 186 -3.07 -8.88 20.88
C ASP A 186 -3.26 -7.34 20.96
N GLU A 187 -2.78 -6.74 22.06
CA GLU A 187 -2.78 -5.29 22.23
C GLU A 187 -1.91 -4.59 21.18
N VAL A 188 -0.75 -5.14 20.86
CA VAL A 188 0.13 -4.60 19.80
C VAL A 188 -0.43 -4.92 18.42
N VAL A 189 -0.86 -6.15 18.16
CA VAL A 189 -1.19 -6.58 16.79
C VAL A 189 -2.55 -6.10 16.33
N HIS A 190 -3.60 -6.24 17.15
CA HIS A 190 -4.99 -6.02 16.73
C HIS A 190 -5.71 -4.88 17.46
N ARG A 191 -5.24 -4.49 18.67
CA ARG A 191 -5.92 -3.48 19.50
C ARG A 191 -5.11 -2.23 19.72
N PHE A 192 -4.00 -2.04 19.03
CA PHE A 192 -3.22 -0.81 19.16
C PHE A 192 -4.14 0.42 19.10
N ALA A 193 -4.04 1.30 20.09
CA ALA A 193 -4.92 2.46 20.21
C ALA A 193 -4.14 3.78 20.29
N LYS A 194 -3.07 3.86 21.08
CA LYS A 194 -2.35 5.10 21.36
C LYS A 194 -0.86 4.97 21.08
N GLN A 195 -0.27 6.05 20.57
CA GLN A 195 1.17 6.14 20.42
C GLN A 195 1.89 5.84 21.73
N ARG A 196 3.03 5.17 21.64
CA ARG A 196 3.85 4.72 22.76
C ARG A 196 5.13 5.56 22.80
N PRO A 197 5.21 6.63 23.65
CA PRO A 197 6.37 7.54 23.66
C PRO A 197 7.71 6.82 23.85
N GLU A 198 7.74 5.74 24.63
CA GLU A 198 8.92 4.92 24.88
C GLU A 198 9.37 4.10 23.64
N MET A 199 8.50 4.01 22.65
CA MET A 199 8.76 3.37 21.35
C MET A 199 9.06 4.39 20.23
N ASN A 200 8.95 5.69 20.51
CA ASN A 200 9.22 6.76 19.54
C ASN A 200 10.67 7.28 19.70
N ALA A 201 11.66 6.42 19.45
CA ALA A 201 13.07 6.77 19.58
C ALA A 201 13.78 6.58 18.24
N THR A 202 14.69 7.49 17.89
CA THR A 202 15.39 7.50 16.60
C THR A 202 16.26 6.28 16.34
N GLU A 203 16.75 5.63 17.38
CA GLU A 203 17.67 4.48 17.27
C GLU A 203 17.08 3.15 17.76
N ASN A 204 15.94 3.20 18.43
CA ASN A 204 15.36 2.02 19.07
C ASN A 204 13.83 2.13 19.16
N TRP A 205 13.18 2.06 18.02
CA TRP A 205 11.74 2.25 17.86
C TRP A 205 10.94 0.94 17.92
N GLY A 206 9.64 1.06 18.09
CA GLY A 206 8.67 -0.03 18.02
C GLY A 206 7.66 0.18 16.89
N LEU A 207 6.81 -0.81 16.68
CA LEU A 207 5.70 -0.77 15.72
C LEU A 207 4.81 0.47 15.96
N TYR A 208 4.21 1.01 14.88
CA TYR A 208 3.33 2.19 14.87
C TYR A 208 4.02 3.52 15.21
N SER A 209 5.29 3.52 15.59
CA SER A 209 6.04 4.75 15.76
C SER A 209 6.24 5.46 14.40
N PRO A 210 6.44 6.78 14.37
CA PRO A 210 6.79 7.49 13.14
C PRO A 210 8.03 6.90 12.45
N GLN A 211 8.99 6.38 13.22
CA GLN A 211 10.18 5.71 12.70
C GLN A 211 9.82 4.41 11.99
N ALA A 212 9.00 3.54 12.60
CA ALA A 212 8.55 2.31 11.96
C ALA A 212 7.81 2.59 10.65
N GLU A 213 6.92 3.58 10.64
CA GLU A 213 6.17 3.96 9.43
C GLU A 213 7.09 4.60 8.38
N SER A 214 8.10 5.39 8.79
CA SER A 214 9.11 5.93 7.88
C SER A 214 10.03 4.85 7.31
N HIS A 215 10.13 3.68 7.96
CA HIS A 215 10.78 2.48 7.44
C HIS A 215 9.80 1.49 6.77
N LEU A 216 8.49 1.81 6.68
CA LEU A 216 7.42 0.94 6.17
C LEU A 216 7.37 -0.42 6.88
N GLN A 217 7.50 -0.39 8.20
CA GLN A 217 7.46 -1.55 9.08
C GLN A 217 6.09 -1.60 9.78
N SER A 218 5.27 -2.58 9.41
CA SER A 218 3.91 -2.71 9.90
C SER A 218 3.56 -4.16 10.23
N ILE A 219 2.54 -4.37 11.08
CA ILE A 219 2.00 -5.71 11.34
C ILE A 219 1.55 -6.39 10.05
N MET A 220 0.91 -5.64 9.14
CA MET A 220 0.48 -6.18 7.85
C MET A 220 1.67 -6.66 7.02
N GLY A 221 2.77 -5.90 7.00
CA GLY A 221 4.02 -6.29 6.34
C GLY A 221 4.62 -7.57 6.92
N LEU A 222 4.64 -7.69 8.24
CA LEU A 222 5.12 -8.91 8.94
C LEU A 222 4.25 -10.12 8.62
N GLN A 223 2.92 -9.98 8.61
CA GLN A 223 2.01 -11.06 8.23
C GLN A 223 2.16 -11.46 6.77
N THR A 224 2.38 -10.49 5.87
CA THR A 224 2.65 -10.77 4.46
C THR A 224 3.98 -11.51 4.28
N LEU A 225 5.02 -11.11 5.02
CA LEU A 225 6.29 -11.84 5.05
C LEU A 225 6.10 -13.27 5.57
N ASN A 226 5.35 -13.46 6.67
CA ASN A 226 5.03 -14.78 7.21
C ASN A 226 4.31 -15.66 6.17
N ALA A 227 3.40 -15.11 5.39
CA ALA A 227 2.71 -15.83 4.31
C ALA A 227 3.67 -16.25 3.18
N VAL A 228 4.57 -15.36 2.73
CA VAL A 228 5.63 -15.67 1.74
C VAL A 228 6.55 -16.78 2.28
N ARG A 229 6.97 -16.70 3.54
CA ARG A 229 7.84 -17.71 4.16
C ARG A 229 7.09 -19.01 4.43
N GLY A 230 5.78 -18.95 4.70
CA GLY A 230 4.90 -20.13 4.75
C GLY A 230 4.83 -20.86 3.42
N LEU A 231 4.78 -20.14 2.30
CA LEU A 231 4.87 -20.73 0.98
C LEU A 231 6.25 -21.35 0.72
N ASP A 232 7.34 -20.65 1.14
CA ASP A 232 8.69 -21.23 1.06
C ASP A 232 8.78 -22.53 1.87
N PHE A 233 8.20 -22.58 3.09
CA PHE A 233 8.14 -23.80 3.91
C PHE A 233 7.41 -24.94 3.20
N VAL A 234 6.22 -24.70 2.67
CA VAL A 234 5.41 -25.72 1.98
C VAL A 234 6.18 -26.31 0.82
N LEU A 235 6.94 -25.51 0.08
CA LEU A 235 7.76 -25.97 -1.04
C LEU A 235 8.99 -26.79 -0.63
N THR A 236 9.35 -26.85 0.67
CA THR A 236 10.38 -27.78 1.15
C THR A 236 9.87 -29.21 1.33
N LEU A 237 8.55 -29.40 1.35
CA LEU A 237 7.91 -30.70 1.58
C LEU A 237 8.01 -31.55 0.30
N PRO A 238 8.61 -32.75 0.36
CA PRO A 238 8.95 -33.54 -0.85
C PRO A 238 7.71 -34.03 -1.63
N GLU A 239 6.59 -34.20 -0.95
CA GLU A 239 5.34 -34.64 -1.55
C GLU A 239 4.56 -33.53 -2.25
N VAL A 240 4.91 -32.27 -2.06
CA VAL A 240 4.17 -31.13 -2.63
C VAL A 240 4.47 -30.98 -4.12
N ASP A 241 3.41 -30.75 -4.89
CA ASP A 241 3.47 -30.38 -6.29
C ASP A 241 3.60 -28.85 -6.42
N PRO A 242 4.73 -28.33 -6.88
CA PRO A 242 4.96 -26.88 -6.97
C PRO A 242 4.09 -26.17 -8.03
N ASP A 243 3.46 -26.92 -8.92
CA ASP A 243 2.58 -26.39 -9.99
C ASP A 243 1.09 -26.46 -9.62
N ARG A 244 0.75 -26.77 -8.36
CA ARG A 244 -0.61 -26.83 -7.85
C ARG A 244 -0.70 -26.29 -6.41
N LEU A 245 -0.45 -24.98 -6.28
CA LEU A 245 -0.45 -24.26 -5.01
C LEU A 245 -1.67 -23.35 -4.90
N ALA A 246 -2.48 -23.54 -3.87
CA ALA A 246 -3.64 -22.71 -3.60
C ALA A 246 -3.51 -21.95 -2.28
N ILE A 247 -4.21 -20.82 -2.19
CA ILE A 247 -4.37 -20.07 -0.94
C ILE A 247 -5.83 -19.74 -0.70
N THR A 248 -6.27 -19.84 0.56
CA THR A 248 -7.59 -19.40 1.01
C THR A 248 -7.53 -18.82 2.40
N GLY A 249 -8.52 -18.03 2.76
CA GLY A 249 -8.70 -17.45 4.09
C GLY A 249 -9.88 -16.53 4.15
N ALA A 250 -10.37 -16.24 5.35
CA ALA A 250 -11.54 -15.40 5.53
C ALA A 250 -11.24 -14.17 6.37
N SER A 251 -11.94 -13.05 6.12
CA SER A 251 -11.74 -11.80 6.88
C SER A 251 -10.30 -11.30 6.78
N GLY A 252 -9.58 -11.07 7.89
CA GLY A 252 -8.14 -10.79 7.88
C GLY A 252 -7.31 -11.84 7.13
N GLY A 253 -7.72 -13.11 7.18
CA GLY A 253 -7.14 -14.18 6.36
C GLY A 253 -7.47 -14.02 4.87
N GLY A 254 -8.62 -13.47 4.52
CA GLY A 254 -8.98 -13.07 3.16
C GLY A 254 -8.08 -11.95 2.64
N THR A 255 -7.69 -11.00 3.50
CA THR A 255 -6.68 -9.96 3.18
C THR A 255 -5.34 -10.60 2.87
N GLN A 256 -4.85 -11.51 3.72
CA GLN A 256 -3.58 -12.21 3.48
C GLN A 256 -3.64 -13.07 2.20
N THR A 257 -4.75 -13.76 1.95
CA THR A 257 -5.00 -14.54 0.73
C THR A 257 -4.85 -13.67 -0.51
N MET A 258 -5.55 -12.55 -0.54
CA MET A 258 -5.55 -11.62 -1.68
C MET A 258 -4.16 -11.02 -1.91
N LEU A 259 -3.46 -10.59 -0.85
CA LEU A 259 -2.14 -9.98 -0.97
C LEU A 259 -1.08 -10.98 -1.42
N LEU A 260 -1.02 -12.18 -0.82
CA LEU A 260 -0.04 -13.18 -1.25
C LEU A 260 -0.26 -13.56 -2.73
N ALA A 261 -1.52 -13.78 -3.12
CA ALA A 261 -1.85 -14.07 -4.52
C ALA A 261 -1.48 -12.92 -5.48
N ALA A 262 -1.55 -11.67 -5.01
CA ALA A 262 -1.19 -10.50 -5.82
C ALA A 262 0.32 -10.33 -6.03
N ILE A 263 1.16 -10.77 -5.08
CA ILE A 263 2.60 -10.50 -5.11
C ILE A 263 3.47 -11.72 -5.42
N ASP A 264 2.95 -12.94 -5.31
CA ASP A 264 3.72 -14.18 -5.48
C ASP A 264 3.12 -15.04 -6.59
N ASP A 265 3.84 -15.12 -7.70
CA ASP A 265 3.38 -15.83 -8.91
C ASP A 265 3.37 -17.34 -8.75
N ARG A 266 3.92 -17.90 -7.68
CA ARG A 266 3.89 -19.34 -7.39
C ARG A 266 2.50 -19.84 -7.00
N ILE A 267 1.59 -18.96 -6.57
CA ILE A 267 0.19 -19.33 -6.27
C ILE A 267 -0.56 -19.56 -7.59
N ASP A 268 -1.27 -20.67 -7.70
CA ASP A 268 -2.04 -21.08 -8.90
C ASP A 268 -3.54 -20.92 -8.75
N LEU A 269 -4.06 -20.90 -7.51
CA LEU A 269 -5.47 -20.71 -7.20
C LEU A 269 -5.64 -19.87 -5.94
N SER A 270 -6.52 -18.88 -5.98
CA SER A 270 -6.82 -17.98 -4.86
C SER A 270 -8.31 -18.02 -4.52
N PHE A 271 -8.64 -18.05 -3.20
CA PHE A 271 -10.04 -18.01 -2.76
C PHE A 271 -10.18 -17.13 -1.50
N PRO A 272 -10.10 -15.79 -1.61
CA PRO A 272 -10.33 -14.88 -0.49
C PRO A 272 -11.81 -14.84 -0.11
N CYS A 273 -12.12 -15.13 1.16
CA CYS A 273 -13.48 -15.16 1.68
C CYS A 273 -13.80 -13.89 2.47
N VAL A 274 -15.01 -13.35 2.25
CA VAL A 274 -15.67 -12.25 3.00
C VAL A 274 -14.75 -11.04 3.25
N MET A 275 -13.96 -10.65 2.23
CA MET A 275 -13.03 -9.51 2.34
C MET A 275 -12.94 -8.64 1.08
N VAL A 276 -13.11 -9.21 -0.09
CA VAL A 276 -13.06 -8.44 -1.35
C VAL A 276 -14.30 -7.55 -1.44
N SER A 277 -14.11 -6.23 -1.51
CA SER A 277 -15.20 -5.26 -1.48
C SER A 277 -14.78 -3.91 -2.05
N THR A 278 -15.73 -3.16 -2.60
CA THR A 278 -15.58 -1.73 -2.90
C THR A 278 -15.83 -0.83 -1.69
N ALA A 279 -16.36 -1.37 -0.59
CA ALA A 279 -16.70 -0.63 0.63
C ALA A 279 -15.53 -0.61 1.63
N MET A 280 -15.69 -1.16 2.81
CA MET A 280 -14.67 -1.20 3.85
C MET A 280 -13.44 -2.01 3.39
N GLN A 281 -12.25 -1.45 3.55
CA GLN A 281 -11.00 -2.00 2.99
C GLN A 281 -10.16 -2.80 3.99
N GLY A 282 -10.41 -2.64 5.28
CA GLY A 282 -9.74 -3.35 6.36
C GLY A 282 -9.96 -2.64 7.69
N GLY A 283 -10.63 -3.27 8.66
CA GLY A 283 -11.00 -2.65 9.93
C GLY A 283 -9.91 -2.72 11.00
N CYS A 284 -9.00 -3.68 10.88
CA CYS A 284 -7.93 -3.90 11.84
C CYS A 284 -6.62 -3.19 11.46
N THR A 285 -5.79 -2.89 12.46
CA THR A 285 -4.42 -2.40 12.25
C THR A 285 -3.58 -3.36 11.42
N CYS A 286 -3.80 -4.66 11.57
CA CYS A 286 -3.10 -5.70 10.80
C CYS A 286 -3.56 -5.86 9.33
N GLU A 287 -4.54 -5.07 8.90
CA GLU A 287 -5.06 -5.04 7.51
C GLU A 287 -4.74 -3.73 6.79
N ASN A 288 -3.97 -2.86 7.43
CA ASN A 288 -3.61 -1.55 6.91
C ASN A 288 -2.10 -1.28 7.02
N SER A 289 -1.59 -0.51 6.09
CA SER A 289 -0.24 0.06 6.10
C SER A 289 -0.23 1.36 5.31
N CYS A 290 0.73 2.22 5.57
CA CYS A 290 0.94 3.43 4.81
C CYS A 290 1.14 3.12 3.32
N LEU A 291 0.69 4.00 2.43
CA LEU A 291 0.77 3.96 0.97
C LEU A 291 -0.09 2.90 0.26
N LEU A 292 -0.65 1.92 0.98
CA LEU A 292 -1.20 0.70 0.39
C LEU A 292 -2.35 0.96 -0.59
N ARG A 293 -3.34 1.77 -0.20
CA ARG A 293 -4.60 1.95 -0.96
C ARG A 293 -4.79 3.35 -1.54
N ILE A 294 -3.71 4.06 -1.80
CA ILE A 294 -3.79 5.34 -2.49
C ILE A 294 -4.18 5.07 -3.95
N ASN A 295 -5.36 5.59 -4.38
CA ASN A 295 -5.92 5.41 -5.71
C ASN A 295 -6.14 3.94 -6.15
N THR A 296 -6.34 3.04 -5.18
CA THR A 296 -6.62 1.61 -5.42
C THR A 296 -7.46 1.04 -4.27
N GLY A 297 -7.80 -0.25 -4.33
CA GLY A 297 -8.57 -0.94 -3.30
C GLY A 297 -8.58 -2.45 -3.47
N ASN A 298 -9.29 -3.13 -2.57
CA ASN A 298 -9.31 -4.59 -2.49
C ASN A 298 -9.81 -5.28 -3.78
N ILE A 299 -10.68 -4.62 -4.56
CA ILE A 299 -11.12 -5.17 -5.87
C ILE A 299 -9.94 -5.24 -6.83
N GLU A 300 -9.16 -4.17 -6.95
CA GLU A 300 -8.00 -4.16 -7.85
C GLU A 300 -6.91 -5.12 -7.36
N PHE A 301 -6.71 -5.27 -6.04
CA PHE A 301 -5.78 -6.27 -5.50
C PHE A 301 -6.19 -7.69 -5.87
N ALA A 302 -7.49 -8.03 -5.78
CA ALA A 302 -8.01 -9.31 -6.29
C ALA A 302 -7.78 -9.43 -7.80
N GLY A 303 -7.95 -8.33 -8.55
CA GLY A 303 -7.69 -8.28 -10.00
C GLY A 303 -6.26 -8.62 -10.39
N LEU A 304 -5.26 -8.33 -9.54
CA LEU A 304 -3.85 -8.66 -9.84
C LEU A 304 -3.61 -10.16 -10.07
N PHE A 305 -4.49 -11.02 -9.55
CA PHE A 305 -4.39 -12.47 -9.74
C PHE A 305 -4.86 -12.93 -11.12
N ALA A 306 -5.62 -12.10 -11.85
CA ALA A 306 -6.04 -12.43 -13.20
C ALA A 306 -4.84 -12.75 -14.12
N PRO A 307 -4.93 -13.76 -15.00
CA PRO A 307 -6.11 -14.57 -15.34
C PRO A 307 -6.18 -15.95 -14.64
N LYS A 308 -5.43 -16.16 -13.55
CA LYS A 308 -5.43 -17.43 -12.81
C LYS A 308 -6.78 -17.69 -12.12
N PRO A 309 -7.11 -18.95 -11.79
CA PRO A 309 -8.36 -19.29 -11.12
C PRO A 309 -8.55 -18.59 -9.78
N GLN A 310 -9.61 -17.79 -9.65
CA GLN A 310 -9.95 -17.08 -8.42
C GLN A 310 -11.44 -17.23 -8.09
N GLY A 311 -11.73 -17.72 -6.89
CA GLY A 311 -13.07 -17.71 -6.32
C GLY A 311 -13.15 -16.73 -5.15
N MET A 312 -14.37 -16.30 -4.83
CA MET A 312 -14.64 -15.46 -3.67
C MET A 312 -16.07 -15.60 -3.20
N ASN A 313 -16.40 -15.10 -2.02
CA ASN A 313 -17.78 -15.09 -1.54
C ASN A 313 -18.16 -13.78 -0.87
N THR A 314 -19.48 -13.55 -0.80
CA THR A 314 -20.09 -12.46 -0.03
C THR A 314 -20.72 -12.99 1.25
N ALA A 315 -21.03 -12.07 2.17
CA ALA A 315 -21.82 -12.30 3.38
C ALA A 315 -22.75 -11.11 3.63
N ASN A 316 -23.57 -11.17 4.68
CA ASN A 316 -24.37 -10.04 5.14
C ASN A 316 -23.50 -9.05 5.94
N ASP A 317 -22.54 -8.48 5.27
CA ASP A 317 -21.58 -7.52 5.80
C ASP A 317 -21.20 -6.49 4.72
N TRP A 318 -20.01 -5.88 4.80
CA TRP A 318 -19.48 -4.91 3.82
C TRP A 318 -19.21 -5.54 2.43
N THR A 319 -19.19 -6.86 2.31
CA THR A 319 -18.99 -7.55 1.03
C THR A 319 -20.28 -7.79 0.24
N LYS A 320 -21.46 -7.53 0.82
CA LYS A 320 -22.76 -7.80 0.21
C LYS A 320 -22.98 -7.15 -1.16
N GLU A 321 -22.33 -6.01 -1.42
CA GLU A 321 -22.45 -5.29 -2.68
C GLU A 321 -21.53 -5.83 -3.79
N LEU A 322 -20.61 -6.75 -3.47
CA LEU A 322 -19.62 -7.26 -4.42
C LEU A 322 -20.24 -7.79 -5.71
N SER A 323 -21.39 -8.46 -5.61
CA SER A 323 -22.10 -9.01 -6.78
C SER A 323 -22.55 -7.96 -7.80
N SER A 324 -22.73 -6.71 -7.38
CA SER A 324 -23.17 -5.58 -8.21
C SER A 324 -22.11 -4.51 -8.41
N LYS A 325 -21.10 -4.43 -7.53
CA LYS A 325 -20.03 -3.45 -7.55
C LYS A 325 -18.70 -4.15 -7.24
N GLY A 326 -17.79 -4.22 -8.19
CA GLY A 326 -16.49 -4.87 -8.06
C GLY A 326 -16.40 -6.20 -8.80
N PHE A 327 -17.33 -7.14 -8.62
CA PHE A 327 -17.33 -8.41 -9.36
C PHE A 327 -17.61 -8.26 -10.86
N PRO A 328 -18.54 -7.39 -11.32
CA PRO A 328 -18.68 -7.10 -12.76
C PRO A 328 -17.39 -6.57 -13.38
N GLU A 329 -16.65 -5.71 -12.69
CA GLU A 329 -15.40 -5.13 -13.14
C GLU A 329 -14.27 -6.18 -13.18
N LEU A 330 -14.19 -7.05 -12.16
CA LEU A 330 -13.28 -8.21 -12.18
C LEU A 330 -13.62 -9.15 -13.33
N ARG A 331 -14.90 -9.41 -13.57
CA ARG A 331 -15.34 -10.26 -14.67
C ARG A 331 -14.95 -9.68 -16.02
N ALA A 332 -15.11 -8.36 -16.23
CA ALA A 332 -14.65 -7.69 -17.44
C ALA A 332 -13.14 -7.85 -17.64
N LEU A 333 -12.34 -7.76 -16.56
CA LEU A 333 -10.91 -8.01 -16.62
C LEU A 333 -10.58 -9.47 -17.01
N TYR A 334 -11.27 -10.46 -16.44
CA TYR A 334 -11.09 -11.87 -16.82
C TYR A 334 -11.56 -12.16 -18.26
N GLU A 335 -12.63 -11.50 -18.71
CA GLU A 335 -13.09 -11.56 -20.10
C GLU A 335 -12.07 -10.96 -21.07
N LEU A 336 -11.40 -9.86 -20.70
CA LEU A 336 -10.31 -9.25 -21.47
C LEU A 336 -9.17 -10.26 -21.73
N HIS A 337 -8.90 -11.14 -20.77
CA HIS A 337 -7.93 -12.24 -20.90
C HIS A 337 -8.49 -13.52 -21.55
N GLY A 338 -9.77 -13.54 -21.94
CA GLY A 338 -10.43 -14.75 -22.46
C GLY A 338 -10.59 -15.87 -21.42
N LYS A 339 -10.60 -15.53 -20.13
CA LYS A 339 -10.60 -16.49 -19.00
C LYS A 339 -11.74 -16.22 -17.99
N LYS A 340 -12.91 -15.80 -18.47
CA LYS A 340 -14.04 -15.48 -17.61
C LYS A 340 -14.45 -16.62 -16.67
N ASP A 341 -14.28 -17.87 -17.09
CA ASP A 341 -14.66 -19.07 -16.33
C ASP A 341 -13.64 -19.41 -15.21
N ASN A 342 -12.52 -18.72 -15.15
CA ASN A 342 -11.57 -18.80 -14.06
C ASN A 342 -12.00 -17.93 -12.85
N LEU A 343 -13.03 -17.08 -12.99
CA LEU A 343 -13.53 -16.23 -11.91
C LEU A 343 -14.87 -16.77 -11.39
N PHE A 344 -14.98 -16.96 -10.08
CA PHE A 344 -16.16 -17.50 -9.41
C PHE A 344 -16.61 -16.63 -8.23
N LEU A 345 -17.91 -16.44 -8.07
CA LEU A 345 -18.53 -15.78 -6.91
C LEU A 345 -19.60 -16.65 -6.30
N LEU A 346 -19.45 -16.98 -5.01
CA LEU A 346 -20.52 -17.50 -4.18
C LEU A 346 -21.27 -16.34 -3.51
N ARG A 347 -22.57 -16.21 -3.77
CA ARG A 347 -23.43 -15.25 -3.09
C ARG A 347 -23.93 -15.82 -1.79
N GLY A 348 -23.46 -15.27 -0.67
CA GLY A 348 -23.77 -15.74 0.68
C GLY A 348 -24.43 -14.67 1.58
N GLU A 349 -25.11 -13.65 1.00
CA GLU A 349 -25.65 -12.49 1.73
C GLU A 349 -26.72 -12.83 2.77
N HIS A 350 -27.22 -14.05 2.79
CA HIS A 350 -28.15 -14.57 3.81
C HIS A 350 -27.43 -15.11 5.06
N PHE A 351 -26.12 -15.32 4.99
CA PHE A 351 -25.30 -15.70 6.15
C PHE A 351 -24.56 -14.48 6.71
N GLN A 352 -24.32 -14.49 8.01
CA GLN A 352 -23.42 -13.53 8.65
C GLN A 352 -21.97 -13.80 8.25
N HIS A 353 -21.06 -12.89 8.59
CA HIS A 353 -19.62 -12.99 8.34
C HIS A 353 -19.04 -14.29 8.87
N ASN A 354 -18.61 -15.20 7.98
CA ASN A 354 -18.13 -16.54 8.36
C ASN A 354 -17.36 -17.25 7.22
N TYR A 355 -16.84 -18.45 7.53
CA TYR A 355 -16.32 -19.42 6.57
C TYR A 355 -17.06 -20.77 6.76
N ASN A 356 -18.36 -20.77 6.56
CA ASN A 356 -19.29 -21.87 6.84
C ASN A 356 -19.18 -23.04 5.85
N ALA A 357 -19.90 -24.14 6.12
CA ALA A 357 -19.88 -25.35 5.30
C ALA A 357 -20.31 -25.10 3.83
N VAL A 358 -21.18 -24.12 3.58
CA VAL A 358 -21.58 -23.74 2.21
C VAL A 358 -20.42 -23.12 1.45
N THR A 359 -19.73 -22.16 2.07
CA THR A 359 -18.54 -21.54 1.49
C THR A 359 -17.41 -22.53 1.31
N ARG A 360 -17.17 -23.41 2.31
CA ARG A 360 -16.15 -24.44 2.22
C ARG A 360 -16.43 -25.43 1.08
N SER A 361 -17.68 -25.88 0.92
CA SER A 361 -18.10 -26.77 -0.19
C SER A 361 -17.88 -26.11 -1.57
N ALA A 362 -18.16 -24.80 -1.68
CA ALA A 362 -17.90 -24.05 -2.91
C ALA A 362 -16.40 -24.00 -3.21
N PHE A 363 -15.57 -23.73 -2.20
CA PHE A 363 -14.11 -23.74 -2.36
C PHE A 363 -13.57 -25.11 -2.76
N TYR A 364 -14.00 -26.19 -2.09
CA TYR A 364 -13.58 -27.54 -2.44
C TYR A 364 -13.96 -27.91 -3.89
N THR A 365 -15.17 -27.56 -4.30
CA THR A 365 -15.66 -27.83 -5.67
C THR A 365 -14.84 -27.05 -6.70
N PHE A 366 -14.54 -25.77 -6.43
CA PHE A 366 -13.71 -24.92 -7.28
C PHE A 366 -12.27 -25.44 -7.38
N LEU A 367 -11.68 -25.82 -6.23
CA LEU A 367 -10.34 -26.41 -6.18
C LEU A 367 -10.29 -27.74 -6.94
N ASN A 368 -11.27 -28.62 -6.72
CA ASN A 368 -11.38 -29.91 -7.40
C ASN A 368 -11.41 -29.74 -8.93
N GLN A 369 -12.21 -28.79 -9.42
CA GLN A 369 -12.32 -28.50 -10.84
C GLN A 369 -10.96 -28.08 -11.45
N HIS A 370 -10.28 -27.13 -10.82
CA HIS A 370 -9.05 -26.55 -11.37
C HIS A 370 -7.81 -27.43 -11.17
N PHE A 371 -7.70 -28.11 -10.04
CA PHE A 371 -6.58 -29.01 -9.73
C PHE A 371 -6.84 -30.47 -10.13
N LYS A 372 -8.03 -30.78 -10.68
CA LYS A 372 -8.41 -32.10 -11.19
C LYS A 372 -8.23 -33.21 -10.14
N LEU A 373 -8.79 -33.01 -8.94
CA LEU A 373 -8.65 -33.92 -7.81
C LEU A 373 -9.49 -35.19 -7.95
N GLY A 374 -10.39 -35.28 -8.93
CA GLY A 374 -11.21 -36.45 -9.22
C GLY A 374 -12.35 -36.70 -8.23
N GLN A 375 -12.76 -35.68 -7.46
CA GLN A 375 -13.90 -35.77 -6.56
C GLN A 375 -15.22 -35.56 -7.30
N GLU A 376 -16.30 -36.18 -6.84
CA GLU A 376 -17.65 -35.90 -7.32
C GLU A 376 -18.08 -34.46 -6.91
N ALA A 377 -18.64 -33.72 -7.84
CA ALA A 377 -19.11 -32.36 -7.60
C ALA A 377 -20.66 -32.32 -7.40
N PRO A 378 -21.17 -31.51 -6.45
CA PRO A 378 -20.44 -30.66 -5.53
C PRO A 378 -19.71 -31.45 -4.43
N VAL A 379 -18.50 -31.02 -4.08
CA VAL A 379 -17.74 -31.67 -3.01
C VAL A 379 -18.37 -31.32 -1.65
N ILE A 380 -18.81 -32.36 -0.95
CA ILE A 380 -19.49 -32.24 0.34
C ILE A 380 -18.56 -32.77 1.44
N GLU A 381 -18.48 -32.02 2.53
CA GLU A 381 -17.72 -32.44 3.71
C GLU A 381 -18.23 -33.75 4.29
N GLN A 382 -17.30 -34.52 4.84
CA GLN A 382 -17.57 -35.67 5.69
C GLN A 382 -17.32 -35.30 7.15
N ASP A 383 -18.18 -35.84 8.07
CA ASP A 383 -18.00 -35.60 9.48
C ASP A 383 -16.67 -36.17 10.02
N TYR A 384 -16.18 -35.58 11.08
CA TYR A 384 -14.95 -35.99 11.75
C TYR A 384 -14.98 -35.60 13.23
N GLU A 385 -14.09 -36.18 14.03
CA GLU A 385 -13.91 -35.82 15.44
C GLU A 385 -12.82 -34.73 15.55
N PRO A 386 -13.17 -33.50 15.97
CA PRO A 386 -12.20 -32.41 16.12
C PRO A 386 -11.14 -32.76 17.19
N LEU A 387 -9.93 -32.32 16.95
CA LEU A 387 -8.86 -32.37 17.93
C LEU A 387 -9.00 -31.25 18.96
N THR A 388 -8.61 -31.53 20.20
CA THR A 388 -8.61 -30.55 21.29
C THR A 388 -7.45 -29.56 21.15
N ARG A 389 -7.51 -28.46 21.92
CA ARG A 389 -6.43 -27.47 22.02
C ARG A 389 -5.10 -28.15 22.36
N GLU A 390 -5.05 -29.02 23.36
CA GLU A 390 -3.83 -29.68 23.82
C GLU A 390 -3.23 -30.56 22.73
N GLN A 391 -4.06 -31.20 21.94
CA GLN A 391 -3.61 -32.03 20.81
C GLN A 391 -3.02 -31.20 19.66
N LEU A 392 -3.50 -29.97 19.45
CA LEU A 392 -3.06 -29.10 18.34
C LEU A 392 -1.99 -28.10 18.73
N THR A 393 -1.86 -27.72 20.02
CA THR A 393 -0.87 -26.77 20.50
C THR A 393 0.54 -27.20 20.11
N VAL A 394 1.28 -26.27 19.50
CA VAL A 394 2.64 -26.50 18.99
C VAL A 394 3.64 -26.68 20.13
N TRP A 395 3.50 -25.85 21.18
CA TRP A 395 4.45 -25.79 22.27
C TRP A 395 4.21 -26.89 23.31
N ASN A 396 5.29 -27.52 23.79
CA ASN A 396 5.30 -28.49 24.86
C ASN A 396 6.68 -28.50 25.57
N ASP A 397 6.92 -29.42 26.46
CA ASP A 397 8.18 -29.50 27.23
C ASP A 397 9.41 -29.78 26.34
N GLU A 398 9.24 -30.53 25.24
CA GLU A 398 10.32 -30.84 24.28
C GLU A 398 10.52 -29.68 23.28
N HIS A 399 9.46 -28.91 22.99
CA HIS A 399 9.42 -27.77 22.11
C HIS A 399 8.83 -26.56 22.86
N PRO A 400 9.61 -25.91 23.75
CA PRO A 400 9.09 -24.81 24.57
C PRO A 400 8.83 -23.54 23.74
N ALA A 401 7.78 -22.80 24.14
CA ALA A 401 7.49 -21.50 23.57
C ALA A 401 8.65 -20.49 23.76
N PRO A 402 8.91 -19.60 22.84
CA PRO A 402 9.93 -18.57 22.97
C PRO A 402 9.66 -17.68 24.20
N LYS A 403 10.74 -17.30 24.89
CA LYS A 403 10.66 -16.47 26.14
C LYS A 403 10.53 -14.98 25.80
N GLN A 404 11.17 -14.54 24.73
CA GLN A 404 11.12 -13.13 24.28
C GLN A 404 9.73 -12.74 23.77
N ARG A 405 9.27 -11.59 24.18
CA ARG A 405 7.93 -11.08 23.91
C ARG A 405 7.93 -9.57 23.64
N ASP A 406 6.87 -9.09 22.95
CA ASP A 406 6.53 -7.69 22.73
C ASP A 406 7.73 -6.79 22.41
N ALA A 407 8.04 -5.82 23.27
CA ALA A 407 9.06 -4.80 23.03
C ALA A 407 10.45 -5.33 22.65
N GLU A 408 10.86 -6.47 23.20
CA GLU A 408 12.13 -7.12 22.84
C GLU A 408 12.10 -7.63 21.40
N VAL A 409 11.02 -8.36 21.06
CA VAL A 409 10.82 -8.89 19.69
C VAL A 409 10.63 -7.76 18.68
N GLU A 410 9.78 -6.77 19.01
CA GLU A 410 9.56 -5.61 18.15
C GLU A 410 10.88 -4.94 17.76
N ARG A 411 11.64 -4.50 18.76
CA ARG A 411 12.88 -3.72 18.54
C ARG A 411 13.93 -4.50 17.78
N ALA A 412 14.16 -5.76 18.15
CA ALA A 412 15.14 -6.62 17.49
C ALA A 412 14.77 -6.85 16.01
N LEU A 413 13.50 -7.16 15.75
CA LEU A 413 12.99 -7.44 14.42
C LEU A 413 13.02 -6.19 13.52
N LEU A 414 12.51 -5.05 14.02
CA LEU A 414 12.44 -3.82 13.23
C LEU A 414 13.85 -3.28 12.93
N LYS A 415 14.77 -3.41 13.87
CA LYS A 415 16.18 -3.07 13.65
C LYS A 415 16.80 -3.95 12.59
N TRP A 416 16.62 -5.27 12.66
CA TRP A 416 17.14 -6.19 11.67
C TRP A 416 16.59 -5.87 10.26
N LEU A 417 15.27 -5.63 10.13
CA LEU A 417 14.65 -5.27 8.85
C LEU A 417 15.22 -3.97 8.28
N ALA A 418 15.48 -2.96 9.13
CA ALA A 418 16.06 -1.69 8.71
C ALA A 418 17.52 -1.85 8.25
N GLU A 419 18.33 -2.61 9.01
CA GLU A 419 19.74 -2.88 8.68
C GLU A 419 19.87 -3.71 7.39
N ASP A 420 19.06 -4.76 7.23
CA ASP A 420 19.02 -5.60 6.03
C ASP A 420 18.63 -4.78 4.79
N SER A 421 17.54 -4.00 4.89
CA SER A 421 17.08 -3.12 3.81
C SER A 421 18.15 -2.08 3.44
N THR A 422 18.79 -1.46 4.44
CA THR A 422 19.85 -0.46 4.20
C THR A 422 21.05 -1.08 3.50
N LYS A 423 21.45 -2.29 3.90
CA LYS A 423 22.54 -3.03 3.24
C LYS A 423 22.20 -3.32 1.78
N GLN A 424 21.04 -3.91 1.51
CA GLN A 424 20.60 -4.23 0.16
C GLN A 424 20.51 -2.99 -0.74
N LEU A 425 19.97 -1.88 -0.22
CA LEU A 425 19.86 -0.63 -0.97
C LEU A 425 21.22 0.01 -1.27
N LYS A 426 22.17 -0.02 -0.32
CA LYS A 426 23.54 0.45 -0.59
C LYS A 426 24.24 -0.39 -1.64
N GLU A 427 24.06 -1.71 -1.63
CA GLU A 427 24.60 -2.60 -2.65
C GLU A 427 23.96 -2.33 -4.03
N ALA A 428 22.63 -2.20 -4.08
CA ALA A 428 21.92 -1.89 -5.33
C ALA A 428 22.33 -0.53 -5.91
N THR A 429 22.38 0.52 -5.08
CA THR A 429 22.67 1.89 -5.53
C THR A 429 24.15 2.12 -5.87
N ALA A 430 25.01 1.14 -5.69
CA ALA A 430 26.38 1.19 -6.21
C ALA A 430 26.43 1.12 -7.76
N THR A 431 25.33 0.79 -8.42
CA THR A 431 25.20 0.73 -9.88
C THR A 431 24.05 1.58 -10.39
N ALA A 432 24.19 2.16 -11.59
CA ALA A 432 23.10 2.91 -12.23
C ALA A 432 21.86 2.02 -12.45
N GLU A 433 22.06 0.75 -12.81
CA GLU A 433 20.98 -0.20 -12.99
C GLU A 433 20.17 -0.44 -11.70
N GLY A 434 20.84 -0.62 -10.57
CA GLY A 434 20.17 -0.79 -9.28
C GLY A 434 19.46 0.47 -8.82
N VAL A 435 19.98 1.67 -9.13
CA VAL A 435 19.28 2.93 -8.91
C VAL A 435 17.96 2.95 -9.70
N GLU A 436 17.99 2.61 -11.00
CA GLU A 436 16.81 2.64 -11.87
C GLU A 436 15.81 1.50 -11.59
N GLN A 437 16.28 0.31 -11.19
CA GLN A 437 15.39 -0.82 -10.98
C GLN A 437 14.85 -0.94 -9.54
N ILE A 438 15.56 -0.42 -8.55
CA ILE A 438 15.21 -0.59 -7.14
C ILE A 438 14.84 0.73 -6.46
N LEU A 439 15.74 1.73 -6.50
CA LEU A 439 15.56 2.97 -5.72
C LEU A 439 14.51 3.90 -6.36
N ARG A 440 14.63 4.19 -7.65
CA ARG A 440 13.72 5.11 -8.37
C ARG A 440 12.26 4.66 -8.27
N PRO A 441 11.89 3.40 -8.61
CA PRO A 441 10.49 2.96 -8.53
C PRO A 441 9.92 2.99 -7.10
N ALA A 442 10.77 2.80 -6.09
CA ALA A 442 10.38 2.91 -4.70
C ALA A 442 10.06 4.35 -4.31
N LEU A 443 10.95 5.31 -4.61
CA LEU A 443 10.73 6.72 -4.30
C LEU A 443 9.59 7.33 -5.11
N GLU A 444 9.39 6.92 -6.36
CA GLU A 444 8.20 7.26 -7.15
C GLU A 444 6.91 6.77 -6.46
N THR A 445 6.91 5.55 -5.92
CA THR A 445 5.77 5.01 -5.16
C THR A 445 5.53 5.76 -3.85
N VAL A 446 6.60 6.12 -3.13
CA VAL A 446 6.54 6.86 -1.86
C VAL A 446 5.98 8.27 -2.06
N ILE A 447 6.39 8.97 -3.11
CA ILE A 447 5.86 10.29 -3.46
C ILE A 447 4.50 10.16 -4.17
N GLY A 448 4.31 9.12 -4.98
CA GLY A 448 3.03 8.78 -5.60
C GLY A 448 2.66 9.60 -6.83
N ARG A 449 3.60 10.35 -7.41
CA ARG A 449 3.46 11.05 -8.69
C ARG A 449 4.83 11.31 -9.30
N THR A 450 4.98 10.98 -10.57
CA THR A 450 6.14 11.32 -11.40
C THR A 450 5.88 12.61 -12.19
N TYR A 451 6.93 13.16 -12.81
CA TYR A 451 6.78 14.32 -13.70
C TYR A 451 5.87 13.99 -14.91
N ALA A 452 5.97 12.79 -15.46
CA ALA A 452 5.12 12.34 -16.57
C ALA A 452 3.63 12.31 -16.20
N GLU A 453 3.30 12.12 -14.94
CA GLU A 453 1.95 12.06 -14.39
C GLU A 453 1.45 13.41 -13.84
N ALA A 454 2.27 14.47 -13.91
CA ALA A 454 1.92 15.77 -13.33
C ALA A 454 0.66 16.41 -13.94
N GLY A 455 0.30 16.02 -15.19
CA GLY A 455 -0.98 16.35 -15.80
C GLY A 455 -1.02 17.68 -16.57
N ALA A 456 -2.22 18.15 -16.90
CA ALA A 456 -2.46 19.39 -17.61
C ALA A 456 -2.65 20.57 -16.66
N VAL A 457 -1.94 21.67 -16.90
CA VAL A 457 -1.92 22.84 -16.01
C VAL A 457 -2.28 24.10 -16.77
N ASP A 458 -3.26 24.84 -16.25
CA ASP A 458 -3.66 26.16 -16.75
C ASP A 458 -3.17 27.27 -15.79
N TRP A 459 -3.11 28.49 -16.31
CA TRP A 459 -2.78 29.68 -15.54
C TRP A 459 -3.97 30.63 -15.45
N GLU A 460 -4.31 31.07 -14.25
CA GLU A 460 -5.30 32.11 -14.00
C GLU A 460 -4.63 33.29 -13.32
N LEU A 461 -4.56 34.42 -14.02
CA LEU A 461 -3.98 35.66 -13.52
C LEU A 461 -4.98 36.37 -12.61
N THR A 462 -4.59 36.69 -11.37
CA THR A 462 -5.40 37.42 -10.39
C THR A 462 -5.01 38.89 -10.35
N ASP A 463 -3.72 39.22 -10.33
CA ASP A 463 -3.20 40.60 -10.28
C ASP A 463 -1.94 40.76 -11.13
N LYS A 464 -1.75 41.97 -11.66
CA LYS A 464 -0.57 42.33 -12.46
C LYS A 464 -0.16 43.76 -12.17
N GLN A 465 1.06 43.96 -11.74
CA GLN A 465 1.66 45.27 -11.46
C GLN A 465 2.88 45.48 -12.39
N ASP A 466 2.93 46.64 -13.05
CA ASP A 466 4.03 47.03 -13.93
C ASP A 466 5.00 47.92 -13.15
N HIS A 467 6.17 47.38 -12.81
CA HIS A 467 7.28 48.10 -12.19
C HIS A 467 8.30 48.54 -13.26
N GLN A 468 9.19 49.46 -12.92
CA GLN A 468 10.17 49.97 -13.86
C GLN A 468 11.05 48.88 -14.48
N SER A 469 11.51 47.90 -13.70
CA SER A 469 12.41 46.82 -14.12
C SER A 469 11.72 45.47 -14.44
N HIS A 470 10.54 45.22 -13.90
CA HIS A 470 9.87 43.90 -14.01
C HIS A 470 8.35 44.02 -13.93
N LEU A 471 7.66 42.96 -14.32
CA LEU A 471 6.24 42.73 -14.03
C LEU A 471 6.11 41.86 -12.79
N ALA A 472 5.32 42.29 -11.82
CA ALA A 472 4.88 41.43 -10.70
C ALA A 472 3.48 40.90 -11.03
N MET A 473 3.30 39.57 -10.99
CA MET A 473 2.03 38.91 -11.30
C MET A 473 1.68 37.95 -10.16
N THR A 474 0.44 37.94 -9.77
CA THR A 474 -0.11 36.96 -8.82
C THR A 474 -1.21 36.17 -9.52
N GLY A 475 -1.29 34.89 -9.27
CA GLY A 475 -2.34 34.03 -9.82
C GLY A 475 -2.24 32.62 -9.37
N THR A 476 -3.04 31.76 -9.98
CA THR A 476 -3.20 30.36 -9.61
C THR A 476 -2.84 29.44 -10.78
N LEU A 477 -2.04 28.43 -10.53
CA LEU A 477 -1.88 27.28 -11.41
C LEU A 477 -3.00 26.28 -11.09
N LEU A 478 -3.77 25.93 -12.10
CA LEU A 478 -4.90 25.00 -12.01
C LEU A 478 -4.51 23.68 -12.67
N ASN A 479 -4.17 22.67 -11.85
CA ASN A 479 -3.94 21.33 -12.35
C ASN A 479 -5.27 20.64 -12.63
N ARG A 480 -5.65 20.58 -13.91
CA ARG A 480 -6.95 20.04 -14.34
C ARG A 480 -7.06 18.54 -14.17
N THR A 481 -5.96 17.84 -14.33
CA THR A 481 -5.92 16.37 -14.20
C THR A 481 -6.18 15.93 -12.78
N HIS A 482 -5.53 16.59 -11.82
CA HIS A 482 -5.62 16.22 -10.41
C HIS A 482 -6.59 17.09 -9.61
N ARG A 483 -7.15 18.15 -10.21
CA ARG A 483 -8.03 19.14 -9.55
C ARG A 483 -7.37 19.76 -8.33
N GLU A 484 -6.17 20.26 -8.52
CA GLU A 484 -5.32 20.86 -7.50
C GLU A 484 -4.99 22.32 -7.90
N GLU A 485 -4.74 23.17 -6.92
CA GLU A 485 -4.45 24.58 -7.12
C GLU A 485 -3.15 24.98 -6.44
N VAL A 486 -2.29 25.75 -7.11
CA VAL A 486 -1.06 26.30 -6.54
C VAL A 486 -1.04 27.80 -6.76
N GLN A 487 -1.09 28.57 -5.67
CA GLN A 487 -0.94 30.03 -5.73
C GLN A 487 0.52 30.37 -5.99
N VAL A 488 0.78 31.32 -6.88
CA VAL A 488 2.13 31.74 -7.22
C VAL A 488 2.26 33.24 -7.39
N VAL A 489 3.42 33.76 -7.00
CA VAL A 489 3.86 35.13 -7.29
C VAL A 489 5.01 35.06 -8.29
N TRP A 490 4.90 35.81 -9.38
CA TRP A 490 5.90 35.94 -10.40
C TRP A 490 6.55 37.31 -10.39
N HIS A 491 7.87 37.34 -10.52
CA HIS A 491 8.64 38.52 -10.93
C HIS A 491 9.28 38.26 -12.27
N TYR A 492 8.79 38.94 -13.31
CA TYR A 492 9.22 38.75 -14.68
C TYR A 492 10.00 39.98 -15.16
N PRO A 493 11.34 39.95 -15.27
CA PRO A 493 12.15 41.08 -15.69
C PRO A 493 11.85 41.48 -17.14
N LYS A 494 11.89 42.77 -17.43
CA LYS A 494 11.67 43.31 -18.78
C LYS A 494 12.79 42.95 -19.77
N ASP A 495 14.00 42.70 -19.22
CA ASP A 495 15.17 42.22 -19.93
C ASP A 495 15.42 40.72 -19.74
N TRP A 496 14.35 39.95 -19.67
CA TRP A 496 14.41 38.51 -19.41
C TRP A 496 15.36 37.76 -20.34
N LYS A 497 16.20 36.89 -19.77
CA LYS A 497 17.29 36.17 -20.44
C LYS A 497 17.01 34.67 -20.63
N GLY A 498 15.74 34.26 -20.78
CA GLY A 498 15.36 32.87 -21.02
C GLY A 498 15.39 31.96 -19.82
N ARG A 499 15.73 32.46 -18.60
CA ARG A 499 15.84 31.65 -17.39
C ARG A 499 14.70 31.91 -16.42
N VAL A 500 14.23 30.82 -15.74
CA VAL A 500 13.24 30.89 -14.66
C VAL A 500 13.81 30.19 -13.44
N ALA A 501 13.78 30.85 -12.28
CA ALA A 501 14.06 30.27 -10.98
C ALA A 501 12.75 30.00 -10.22
N ILE A 502 12.49 28.74 -9.87
CA ILE A 502 11.50 28.35 -8.89
C ILE A 502 12.14 28.51 -7.51
N TRP A 503 11.59 29.44 -6.72
CA TRP A 503 12.10 29.77 -5.40
C TRP A 503 11.17 29.20 -4.34
N LEU A 504 11.59 28.13 -3.66
CA LEU A 504 10.84 27.56 -2.56
C LEU A 504 11.33 28.13 -1.23
N ASP A 505 10.42 28.63 -0.43
CA ASP A 505 10.70 29.20 0.89
C ASP A 505 9.68 28.69 1.92
N ASP A 506 10.10 28.57 3.18
CA ASP A 506 9.21 28.15 4.26
C ASP A 506 8.08 29.18 4.50
N GLN A 507 8.28 30.45 4.10
CA GLN A 507 7.27 31.52 4.16
C GLN A 507 6.36 31.56 2.92
N GLY A 508 6.52 30.64 1.96
CA GLY A 508 5.76 30.62 0.71
C GLY A 508 5.94 31.91 -0.10
N SER A 509 4.89 32.37 -0.75
CA SER A 509 4.87 33.53 -1.64
C SER A 509 5.27 34.86 -0.95
N ALA A 510 5.22 34.95 0.37
CA ALA A 510 5.70 36.12 1.11
C ALA A 510 7.20 36.39 0.88
N ALA A 511 7.98 35.34 0.61
CA ALA A 511 9.41 35.43 0.26
C ALA A 511 9.68 36.15 -1.07
N ALA A 512 8.67 36.32 -1.94
CA ALA A 512 8.80 37.02 -3.22
C ALA A 512 9.31 38.47 -3.09
N ARG A 513 9.16 39.08 -1.91
CA ARG A 513 9.63 40.43 -1.58
C ARG A 513 11.05 40.46 -1.03
N GLY A 514 11.70 39.32 -0.89
CA GLY A 514 13.03 39.19 -0.29
C GLY A 514 14.14 39.75 -1.18
N ASP A 515 15.27 40.19 -0.57
CA ASP A 515 16.42 40.75 -1.27
C ASP A 515 17.05 39.74 -2.24
N GLU A 516 16.99 38.46 -1.96
CA GLU A 516 17.52 37.40 -2.80
C GLU A 516 16.76 37.26 -4.10
N VAL A 517 15.41 37.26 -4.03
CA VAL A 517 14.52 37.26 -5.20
C VAL A 517 14.78 38.49 -6.05
N LYS A 518 14.88 39.66 -5.41
CA LYS A 518 15.20 40.91 -6.10
C LYS A 518 16.53 40.84 -6.84
N ARG A 519 17.60 40.33 -6.19
CA ARG A 519 18.91 40.17 -6.84
C ARG A 519 18.83 39.28 -8.10
N LEU A 520 18.09 38.19 -8.05
CA LEU A 520 17.87 37.33 -9.22
C LEU A 520 17.14 38.06 -10.34
N VAL A 521 16.06 38.77 -10.03
CA VAL A 521 15.31 39.59 -11.01
C VAL A 521 16.20 40.66 -11.67
N ASP A 522 17.07 41.33 -10.88
CA ASP A 522 17.99 42.33 -11.36
C ASP A 522 19.06 41.76 -12.33
N THR A 523 19.29 40.43 -12.33
CA THR A 523 20.19 39.75 -13.29
C THR A 523 19.46 39.30 -14.59
N GLY A 524 18.15 39.52 -14.71
CA GLY A 524 17.35 39.11 -15.85
C GLY A 524 16.76 37.67 -15.73
N VAL A 525 16.76 37.09 -14.53
CA VAL A 525 16.12 35.79 -14.22
C VAL A 525 14.69 36.05 -13.76
N ALA A 526 13.71 35.42 -14.43
CA ALA A 526 12.34 35.41 -13.91
C ALA A 526 12.27 34.55 -12.69
N VAL A 527 11.58 35.00 -11.63
CA VAL A 527 11.45 34.25 -10.38
C VAL A 527 9.99 33.95 -10.12
N VAL A 528 9.68 32.70 -9.82
CA VAL A 528 8.36 32.25 -9.37
C VAL A 528 8.44 31.70 -7.97
N VAL A 529 7.60 32.21 -7.09
CA VAL A 529 7.51 31.81 -5.68
C VAL A 529 6.12 31.22 -5.42
N PRO A 530 6.00 29.91 -5.24
CA PRO A 530 4.70 29.29 -4.95
C PRO A 530 4.36 29.33 -3.46
N ASP A 531 3.05 29.31 -3.16
CA ASP A 531 2.52 28.79 -1.91
C ASP A 531 2.24 27.30 -2.12
N LEU A 532 3.09 26.44 -1.59
CA LEU A 532 2.83 25.01 -1.57
C LEU A 532 1.62 24.74 -0.66
N ILE A 533 0.91 23.64 -0.88
CA ILE A 533 -0.30 23.35 -0.13
C ILE A 533 -0.09 23.53 1.39
N PHE A 534 -1.02 24.23 2.03
CA PHE A 534 -0.94 24.66 3.43
C PHE A 534 0.28 25.54 3.77
N GLN A 535 0.79 26.30 2.80
CA GLN A 535 1.63 27.48 2.99
C GLN A 535 0.83 28.76 2.69
N GLY A 536 1.40 29.93 2.90
CA GLY A 536 0.71 31.20 2.61
C GLY A 536 -0.17 31.73 3.76
N GLY A 537 0.09 31.35 4.99
CA GLY A 537 -0.61 31.82 6.20
C GLY A 537 0.15 31.46 7.46
N GLU A 538 -0.59 31.21 8.56
CA GLU A 538 0.04 30.66 9.76
C GLU A 538 0.64 29.27 9.46
N PRO A 539 1.89 29.00 9.88
CA PRO A 539 2.53 27.71 9.63
C PRO A 539 1.73 26.54 10.17
N VAL A 540 1.46 25.56 9.32
CA VAL A 540 0.80 24.31 9.72
C VAL A 540 1.76 23.52 10.60
N LYS A 541 1.42 23.39 11.88
CA LYS A 541 2.21 22.63 12.86
C LYS A 541 1.94 21.13 12.80
N GLN A 542 0.71 20.75 12.44
CA GLN A 542 0.29 19.36 12.31
C GLN A 542 -0.58 19.18 11.07
N THR A 543 -0.41 18.07 10.38
CA THR A 543 -1.23 17.70 9.22
C THR A 543 -2.59 17.18 9.68
N ARG A 544 -3.56 17.27 8.79
CA ARG A 544 -4.88 16.65 9.00
C ARG A 544 -4.74 15.12 8.89
N VAL A 545 -5.32 14.43 9.86
CA VAL A 545 -5.40 12.97 9.89
C VAL A 545 -6.86 12.53 9.97
N VAL A 546 -7.14 11.30 9.56
CA VAL A 546 -8.45 10.68 9.71
C VAL A 546 -8.83 10.63 11.19
N GLU A 547 -10.05 11.04 11.52
CA GLU A 547 -10.59 10.85 12.87
C GLU A 547 -10.80 9.36 13.14
N ASN A 548 -9.98 8.81 14.01
CA ASN A 548 -10.05 7.43 14.44
C ASN A 548 -9.61 7.34 15.91
N PRO A 549 -10.26 6.53 16.75
CA PRO A 549 -9.86 6.35 18.15
C PRO A 549 -8.46 5.72 18.27
N ARG A 550 -7.95 5.09 17.21
CA ARG A 550 -6.62 4.51 17.12
C ARG A 550 -5.65 5.45 16.44
N GLU A 551 -4.55 5.78 17.11
CA GLU A 551 -3.51 6.70 16.60
C GLU A 551 -2.53 5.97 15.67
N PHE A 552 -3.04 5.36 14.62
CA PHE A 552 -2.29 4.61 13.63
C PHE A 552 -2.16 5.39 12.32
N ALA A 553 -0.95 5.69 11.92
CA ALA A 553 -0.64 6.42 10.68
C ALA A 553 -1.23 5.76 9.42
N GLY A 554 -1.26 4.42 9.39
CA GLY A 554 -1.80 3.65 8.27
C GLY A 554 -3.28 3.90 7.97
N TYR A 555 -4.08 4.36 8.95
CA TYR A 555 -5.48 4.73 8.69
C TYR A 555 -5.62 6.05 7.92
N THR A 556 -4.61 6.90 7.95
CA THR A 556 -4.57 8.12 7.14
C THR A 556 -3.73 7.90 5.87
N TYR A 557 -2.47 7.55 6.03
CA TYR A 557 -1.51 7.48 4.92
C TYR A 557 -1.59 6.18 4.13
N GLY A 558 -2.42 5.25 4.52
CA GLY A 558 -2.82 4.11 3.69
C GLY A 558 -3.73 4.52 2.52
N TYR A 559 -4.40 5.68 2.62
CA TYR A 559 -5.44 6.16 1.70
C TYR A 559 -5.17 7.56 1.13
N ASN A 560 -4.23 8.30 1.71
CA ASN A 560 -3.90 9.68 1.35
C ASN A 560 -2.39 9.87 1.27
N HIS A 561 -1.95 10.73 0.34
CA HIS A 561 -0.56 11.16 0.30
C HIS A 561 -0.20 12.00 1.54
N ALA A 562 1.01 11.83 2.06
CA ALA A 562 1.56 12.70 3.09
C ALA A 562 1.70 14.14 2.58
N LEU A 563 1.64 15.13 3.48
CA LEU A 563 1.75 16.54 3.10
C LEU A 563 3.07 16.84 2.39
N PHE A 564 4.17 16.22 2.82
CA PHE A 564 5.45 16.30 2.11
C PHE A 564 5.31 15.91 0.63
N ALA A 565 4.69 14.76 0.34
CA ALA A 565 4.47 14.28 -1.03
C ALA A 565 3.57 15.24 -1.84
N GLN A 566 2.51 15.76 -1.23
CA GLN A 566 1.61 16.73 -1.88
C GLN A 566 2.35 18.03 -2.25
N ARG A 567 3.27 18.50 -1.41
CA ARG A 567 4.13 19.66 -1.70
C ARG A 567 5.11 19.39 -2.85
N VAL A 568 5.62 18.16 -2.96
CA VAL A 568 6.40 17.75 -4.14
C VAL A 568 5.53 17.78 -5.39
N HIS A 569 4.26 17.33 -5.31
CA HIS A 569 3.30 17.42 -6.44
C HIS A 569 3.07 18.86 -6.91
N ASP A 570 3.00 19.83 -6.00
CA ASP A 570 2.88 21.24 -6.36
C ASP A 570 4.08 21.74 -7.17
N VAL A 571 5.28 21.33 -6.77
CA VAL A 571 6.49 21.67 -7.53
C VAL A 571 6.48 21.02 -8.92
N LEU A 572 6.07 19.75 -9.03
CA LEU A 572 5.94 19.07 -10.33
C LEU A 572 4.89 19.75 -11.22
N THR A 573 3.76 20.21 -10.65
CA THR A 573 2.74 21.00 -11.35
C THR A 573 3.34 22.29 -11.93
N LEU A 574 4.14 23.01 -11.12
CA LEU A 574 4.80 24.24 -11.56
C LEU A 574 5.81 23.97 -12.68
N VAL A 575 6.63 22.93 -12.55
CA VAL A 575 7.60 22.51 -13.59
C VAL A 575 6.89 22.16 -14.89
N THR A 576 5.77 21.43 -14.80
CA THR A 576 4.95 21.07 -15.96
C THR A 576 4.39 22.30 -16.67
N PHE A 577 3.88 23.28 -15.92
CA PHE A 577 3.45 24.56 -16.47
C PHE A 577 4.59 25.24 -17.24
N LEU A 578 5.76 25.36 -16.65
CA LEU A 578 6.93 26.01 -17.25
C LEU A 578 7.40 25.36 -18.55
N ARG A 579 7.34 24.02 -18.62
CA ARG A 579 7.85 23.26 -19.77
C ARG A 579 6.83 23.07 -20.90
N ASN A 580 5.55 22.95 -20.56
CA ASN A 580 4.52 22.53 -21.50
C ASN A 580 3.57 23.65 -21.92
N THR A 581 3.48 24.74 -21.15
CA THR A 581 2.52 25.81 -21.43
C THR A 581 3.19 26.98 -22.14
N ARG A 582 2.65 27.34 -23.31
CA ARG A 582 3.01 28.62 -23.96
C ARG A 582 2.10 29.70 -23.41
N VAL A 583 2.66 30.65 -22.65
CA VAL A 583 1.92 31.81 -22.13
C VAL A 583 2.00 32.95 -23.13
N GLY A 584 0.98 33.08 -23.98
CA GLY A 584 0.90 34.13 -25.00
C GLY A 584 2.05 34.08 -26.03
N SER A 585 2.74 35.18 -26.26
CA SER A 585 3.88 35.29 -27.16
C SER A 585 5.23 34.96 -26.52
N HIS A 586 5.24 34.63 -25.23
CA HIS A 586 6.49 34.32 -24.51
C HIS A 586 6.95 32.88 -24.80
N PRO A 587 8.22 32.71 -25.20
CA PRO A 587 8.80 31.39 -25.41
C PRO A 587 8.87 30.61 -24.08
N SER A 588 8.86 29.29 -24.16
CA SER A 588 9.20 28.43 -23.00
C SER A 588 10.58 28.78 -22.48
N PRO A 589 10.84 28.71 -21.16
CA PRO A 589 12.15 29.02 -20.62
C PRO A 589 13.23 28.08 -21.18
N GLU A 590 14.37 28.65 -21.53
CA GLU A 590 15.56 27.90 -21.96
C GLU A 590 16.16 27.12 -20.78
N SER A 591 16.04 27.67 -19.58
CA SER A 591 16.52 27.02 -18.34
C SER A 591 15.55 27.21 -17.19
N VAL A 592 15.27 26.11 -16.48
CA VAL A 592 14.50 26.07 -15.22
C VAL A 592 15.44 25.69 -14.10
N VAL A 593 15.54 26.55 -13.10
CA VAL A 593 16.35 26.32 -11.91
C VAL A 593 15.41 26.16 -10.70
N LEU A 594 15.67 25.20 -9.83
CA LEU A 594 14.93 25.00 -8.60
C LEU A 594 15.81 25.32 -7.38
N SER A 595 15.29 26.11 -6.45
CA SER A 595 16.00 26.44 -5.22
C SER A 595 15.10 26.26 -4.00
N GLY A 596 15.70 25.80 -2.88
CA GLY A 596 15.02 25.71 -1.60
C GLY A 596 15.98 25.54 -0.43
N SER A 597 15.54 25.94 0.76
CA SER A 597 16.33 25.85 1.97
C SER A 597 15.55 25.24 3.12
N ARG A 598 16.25 24.57 4.05
CA ARG A 598 15.65 23.90 5.21
C ARG A 598 14.61 22.85 4.77
N GLN A 599 13.34 22.96 5.23
CA GLN A 599 12.28 22.04 4.85
C GLN A 599 11.99 22.08 3.35
N THR A 600 11.92 23.27 2.76
CA THR A 600 11.72 23.41 1.30
C THR A 600 12.93 22.97 0.49
N GLY A 601 14.15 22.96 1.08
CA GLY A 601 15.32 22.35 0.46
C GLY A 601 15.19 20.84 0.26
N VAL A 602 14.58 20.13 1.22
CA VAL A 602 14.31 18.69 1.09
C VAL A 602 13.22 18.43 0.04
N ILE A 603 12.15 19.27 0.03
CA ILE A 603 11.09 19.21 -0.99
C ILE A 603 11.66 19.45 -2.38
N ALA A 604 12.52 20.46 -2.54
CA ALA A 604 13.20 20.77 -3.81
C ALA A 604 14.06 19.60 -4.29
N LEU A 605 14.82 18.97 -3.40
CA LEU A 605 15.65 17.81 -3.72
C LEU A 605 14.80 16.63 -4.21
N ALA A 606 13.68 16.34 -3.54
CA ALA A 606 12.75 15.28 -3.91
C ALA A 606 12.05 15.59 -5.26
N ALA A 607 11.57 16.81 -5.45
CA ALA A 607 10.94 17.23 -6.70
C ALA A 607 11.93 17.15 -7.87
N ARG A 608 13.19 17.58 -7.68
CA ARG A 608 14.25 17.48 -8.69
C ARG A 608 14.55 16.04 -9.07
N ALA A 609 14.59 15.14 -8.09
CA ALA A 609 14.81 13.71 -8.31
C ALA A 609 13.75 13.08 -9.22
N LEU A 610 12.49 13.51 -9.07
CA LEU A 610 11.36 12.97 -9.87
C LEU A 610 11.12 13.74 -11.17
N ALA A 611 11.51 15.01 -11.23
CA ALA A 611 11.40 15.81 -12.45
C ALA A 611 12.51 15.50 -13.47
N GLY A 612 13.63 14.94 -13.01
CA GLY A 612 14.77 14.63 -13.87
C GLY A 612 15.26 15.86 -14.63
N SER A 613 15.51 15.73 -15.92
CA SER A 613 15.99 16.80 -16.80
C SER A 613 14.98 17.93 -17.07
N ALA A 614 13.73 17.80 -16.59
CA ALA A 614 12.76 18.89 -16.67
C ALA A 614 13.14 20.10 -15.80
N ILE A 615 14.03 19.90 -14.81
CA ILE A 615 14.71 20.96 -14.06
C ILE A 615 16.19 20.91 -14.42
N ASP A 616 16.72 21.94 -15.05
CA ASP A 616 18.13 21.93 -15.55
C ASP A 616 19.15 21.96 -14.41
N ARG A 617 18.85 22.74 -13.37
CA ARG A 617 19.74 22.91 -12.22
C ARG A 617 18.93 22.99 -10.92
N ALA A 618 19.52 22.55 -9.81
CA ALA A 618 18.95 22.76 -8.49
C ALA A 618 20.01 23.26 -7.49
N ALA A 619 19.60 24.16 -6.61
CA ALA A 619 20.41 24.63 -5.48
C ALA A 619 19.63 24.42 -4.18
N VAL A 620 20.11 23.53 -3.31
CA VAL A 620 19.39 23.13 -2.12
C VAL A 620 20.24 23.21 -0.85
N ASP A 621 19.61 23.66 0.23
CA ASP A 621 20.12 23.55 1.59
C ASP A 621 19.16 22.69 2.40
N THR A 622 19.49 21.44 2.64
CA THR A 622 18.66 20.50 3.41
C THR A 622 18.92 20.57 4.92
N GLY A 623 19.90 21.39 5.35
CA GLY A 623 20.33 21.43 6.74
C GLY A 623 20.79 20.04 7.23
N ASP A 624 20.45 19.75 8.47
CA ASP A 624 20.66 18.45 9.12
C ASP A 624 19.38 17.61 9.19
N PHE A 625 18.41 17.87 8.30
CA PHE A 625 17.15 17.15 8.25
C PHE A 625 17.38 15.68 7.90
N ALA A 626 16.65 14.80 8.57
CA ALA A 626 16.50 13.40 8.24
C ALA A 626 15.07 12.95 8.58
N PHE A 627 14.46 12.14 7.71
CA PHE A 627 13.12 11.60 7.94
C PHE A 627 13.07 10.72 9.20
N GLY A 628 14.15 10.00 9.52
CA GLY A 628 14.29 9.21 10.72
C GLY A 628 14.29 10.02 12.04
N LYS A 629 14.42 11.35 11.98
CA LYS A 629 14.35 12.25 13.14
C LYS A 629 12.93 12.76 13.40
N VAL A 630 11.96 12.50 12.53
CA VAL A 630 10.57 12.94 12.69
C VAL A 630 9.89 12.04 13.72
N LEU A 631 9.42 12.63 14.83
CA LEU A 631 8.86 11.90 15.97
C LEU A 631 7.33 11.94 16.08
N ASP A 632 6.66 12.65 15.18
CA ASP A 632 5.20 12.71 15.09
C ASP A 632 4.76 12.43 13.66
N TYR A 633 3.89 11.46 13.43
CA TYR A 633 3.33 11.17 12.11
C TYR A 633 2.40 12.28 11.59
N ARG A 634 2.06 13.27 12.44
CA ARG A 634 1.34 14.49 12.06
C ARG A 634 2.25 15.62 11.63
N ASP A 635 3.58 15.47 11.75
CA ASP A 635 4.53 16.48 11.31
C ASP A 635 4.37 16.73 9.80
N PRO A 636 4.38 18.01 9.34
CA PRO A 636 4.33 18.34 7.90
C PRO A 636 5.43 17.71 7.05
N MET A 637 6.55 17.36 7.65
CA MET A 637 7.69 16.70 6.98
C MET A 637 7.65 15.18 7.10
N PHE A 638 6.64 14.60 7.77
CA PHE A 638 6.51 13.16 7.86
C PHE A 638 6.28 12.54 6.48
N LEU A 639 7.06 11.50 6.15
CA LEU A 639 6.95 10.76 4.91
C LEU A 639 7.04 9.26 5.20
N PRO A 640 5.94 8.49 5.03
CA PRO A 640 6.03 7.03 5.04
C PRO A 640 7.05 6.56 3.99
N GLY A 641 8.00 5.72 4.40
CA GLY A 641 9.05 5.23 3.51
C GLY A 641 10.27 6.16 3.36
N GLY A 642 10.22 7.38 3.92
CA GLY A 642 11.31 8.34 3.79
C GLY A 642 12.65 7.81 4.30
N SER A 643 12.67 7.17 5.47
CA SER A 643 13.91 6.60 6.04
C SER A 643 14.33 5.29 5.37
N LYS A 644 13.37 4.46 4.94
CA LYS A 644 13.67 3.16 4.33
C LYS A 644 14.59 3.29 3.11
N TYR A 645 14.31 4.26 2.25
CA TYR A 645 15.01 4.42 0.98
C TYR A 645 16.16 5.42 1.07
N LEU A 646 17.06 5.18 2.06
CA LEU A 646 18.31 5.94 2.31
C LEU A 646 18.07 7.38 2.75
N ASP A 647 16.91 7.69 3.33
CA ASP A 647 16.61 9.02 3.87
C ASP A 647 16.77 10.11 2.78
N VAL A 648 17.25 11.31 3.12
CA VAL A 648 17.52 12.42 2.19
C VAL A 648 18.51 12.01 1.10
N GLU A 649 19.46 11.13 1.41
CA GLU A 649 20.48 10.65 0.46
C GLU A 649 19.90 9.80 -0.67
N GLY A 650 18.76 9.15 -0.46
CA GLY A 650 18.06 8.44 -1.53
C GLY A 650 17.63 9.39 -2.66
N PHE A 651 17.05 10.52 -2.31
CA PHE A 651 16.71 11.56 -3.30
C PHE A 651 17.97 12.19 -3.91
N ALA A 652 19.04 12.40 -3.11
CA ALA A 652 20.31 12.90 -3.62
C ALA A 652 20.94 11.94 -4.63
N THR A 653 20.85 10.64 -4.41
CA THR A 653 21.34 9.59 -5.33
C THR A 653 20.64 9.64 -6.69
N LEU A 654 19.33 9.88 -6.73
CA LEU A 654 18.58 10.07 -7.99
C LEU A 654 18.99 11.36 -8.74
N ASN A 655 19.68 12.28 -8.08
CA ASN A 655 20.17 13.52 -8.65
C ASN A 655 21.67 13.47 -9.05
N ALA A 656 22.37 12.34 -8.87
CA ALA A 656 23.83 12.26 -8.98
C ALA A 656 24.38 12.72 -10.34
N ASP A 657 23.68 12.43 -11.43
CA ASP A 657 24.08 12.79 -12.80
C ASP A 657 23.53 14.15 -13.26
N LEU A 658 22.92 14.92 -12.36
CA LEU A 658 22.25 16.16 -12.70
C LEU A 658 22.92 17.35 -11.98
N PRO A 659 22.97 18.56 -12.61
CA PRO A 659 23.58 19.74 -11.99
C PRO A 659 22.88 20.09 -10.66
N LEU A 660 23.54 19.76 -9.55
CA LEU A 660 23.04 19.97 -8.18
C LEU A 660 24.09 20.69 -7.34
N TRP A 661 23.76 21.89 -6.84
CA TRP A 661 24.47 22.52 -5.75
C TRP A 661 23.82 22.17 -4.43
N ARG A 662 24.57 21.62 -3.50
CA ARG A 662 24.10 21.27 -2.17
C ARG A 662 24.99 21.90 -1.12
N LYS A 663 24.40 22.67 -0.21
CA LYS A 663 25.14 23.30 0.88
C LYS A 663 25.85 22.25 1.74
N GLY A 664 27.09 22.52 2.07
CA GLY A 664 27.95 21.61 2.83
C GLY A 664 28.70 20.58 1.99
N THR A 665 28.26 20.28 0.76
CA THR A 665 28.97 19.38 -0.17
C THR A 665 29.50 20.12 -1.40
N SER A 666 28.86 21.19 -1.83
CA SER A 666 29.26 22.02 -2.97
C SER A 666 29.94 23.31 -2.48
N GLY A 667 30.99 23.73 -3.16
CA GLY A 667 31.64 25.02 -2.90
C GLY A 667 31.00 26.18 -3.66
N GLY A 668 31.28 27.43 -3.22
CA GLY A 668 30.85 28.66 -3.92
C GLY A 668 29.51 29.23 -3.44
N ASP A 669 29.13 30.37 -4.07
CA ASP A 669 27.87 31.09 -3.79
C ASP A 669 26.76 30.46 -4.60
N TRP A 670 25.67 30.02 -3.94
CA TRP A 670 24.52 29.39 -4.56
C TRP A 670 23.77 30.37 -5.51
N VAL A 671 23.70 31.67 -5.22
CA VAL A 671 23.08 32.67 -6.12
C VAL A 671 23.84 32.71 -7.44
N LYS A 672 25.19 32.69 -7.39
CA LYS A 672 26.01 32.59 -8.58
C LYS A 672 25.74 31.31 -9.35
N TRP A 673 25.59 30.16 -8.66
CA TRP A 673 25.23 28.89 -9.26
C TRP A 673 23.89 28.94 -10.00
N VAL A 674 22.90 29.61 -9.45
CA VAL A 674 21.56 29.79 -10.07
C VAL A 674 21.63 30.69 -11.29
N THR A 675 22.50 31.69 -11.33
CA THR A 675 22.62 32.69 -12.40
C THR A 675 23.55 32.28 -13.54
N GLU A 676 24.49 31.40 -13.31
CA GLU A 676 25.41 30.83 -14.30
C GLU A 676 24.75 29.70 -15.12
#